data_d0c349c79c9b3dfc72910e8f9adcd830
#
_entry.id   d0c349c79c9b3dfc72910e8f9adcd830
#
_cell.length_a   1.000
_cell.length_b   1.000
_cell.length_c   1.000
_cell.angle_alpha   90.00
_cell.angle_beta   90.00
_cell.angle_gamma   90.00
#
_symmetry.space_group_name_H-M   'P 1'
#
loop_
_entity.id
_entity.type
_entity.pdbx_description
1 polymer ?
#
loop_
_entity_poly.entity_id
_entity_poly.type
_entity_poly.pdbx_seq_one_letter_code
_entity_poly.pdbx_strand_id
1 'polypeptide(L)'
;MANGGNINKGVNTREVDFSYLEKLGFKKYRCRKCGKFFWSLLPRDICPDRPCSKYEFLYKGYKKVLPLDIRETRTKFIEFLRSRGHGVIDPYPVLARWRNDLYLTIASIIVFQPAVTEGWVDPPYNPLVIIQPSIRLTDIDNVGLTFGRHLTSFEMGGMHAFNKPGKFVYWTEGIFENTIDFFVKEIGIDLEDLVFKEGWWEGGGNAGPAPEVLIDGMEVATLVHMMYKVVDGNYIINPVLVVDCGYGMERISWLTKRVPTGFHAVYEGLINKYKDILGVEEPPYDILKHFVYVLSDVEISSMDEYLRLIKTSDFNEYLKELESIVYLYSSLDHVRTISLMLSDGIVPSNTGEGYLARLVIRRLLRNILKLGIEPSKLADVVQTLIDEQIKYWKGDYIYGKFEKHSDYIHDVISIEVNKFLDSIYKGIEVLDKLLRKKKIIVLDDLIEIYDSHGIPPEFIAERARIHGLNIEIPSDFYSLVASRHSSPRVLTKEKEQEYPQDLVEWAKSFPPTKRVFHEDPYITAIESIVLGVKENYIVLDKTIMYPWAGGQDHDEGFIQHDDSVYAVKRVDKIGDVIIHVIDRSPQFKPGDIVKVKINWERRYKLMKHHTATHIVLAAARHVLGDHVWQAGAQKTVEKARLDITHHKSLSLREIKEIEKIANSIVESRIDLKFKNMDKYEAEFKHGLRIYQGGAVYSPILRIVEIPGWDAQACFGTHVYNTSEVGGIKIINVEKIQDGVMRLEFIASTRLVDYINSMNEEREKIMEILGVKDSTDLMSAIKRIHSSLENMRSLVEQYRDSLKQIIISTREEKAINICGVKALLLEIPLNDEKLIKDILEYFSIKRNMLITIIYSGNIVEIAINPEEAKRKCIDLRNIVKKLEEVGCKGGGKQDHVIIRFERPVENKKIIESIAETVCTSKCPDGKK
;
A
#
# COMPACT_ATOMS: atom_id res chain seq x y z
N MET A 1 -8.08 31.06 -27.75
CA MET A 1 -9.17 30.90 -28.72
C MET A 1 -8.58 30.23 -29.95
N ALA A 2 -8.62 28.91 -30.00
CA ALA A 2 -8.24 28.13 -31.18
C ALA A 2 -9.54 27.57 -31.75
N ASN A 3 -9.80 27.91 -33.00
CA ASN A 3 -10.95 27.49 -33.78
C ASN A 3 -11.22 26.00 -33.70
N GLY A 4 -12.34 25.61 -33.09
CA GLY A 4 -12.95 24.30 -33.22
C GLY A 4 -13.32 24.01 -34.68
N GLY A 5 -12.36 23.53 -35.46
CA GLY A 5 -12.56 23.05 -36.80
C GLY A 5 -13.48 21.85 -36.83
N ASN A 6 -14.59 21.99 -37.55
CA ASN A 6 -15.62 21.03 -37.90
C ASN A 6 -15.15 19.55 -38.02
N ILE A 7 -15.21 18.80 -36.93
CA ILE A 7 -15.07 17.32 -36.93
C ILE A 7 -16.40 16.66 -37.37
N ASN A 8 -17.50 17.41 -37.45
CA ASN A 8 -18.84 16.87 -37.50
C ASN A 8 -19.63 17.25 -38.78
N LYS A 9 -19.21 16.67 -39.91
CA LYS A 9 -20.23 16.41 -40.96
C LYS A 9 -20.49 14.87 -40.91
N GLY A 10 -21.39 14.43 -40.02
CA GLY A 10 -21.91 13.07 -40.01
C GLY A 10 -22.02 12.33 -38.67
N VAL A 11 -21.44 12.83 -37.57
CA VAL A 11 -21.56 12.16 -36.26
C VAL A 11 -22.46 13.00 -35.35
N ASN A 12 -23.67 12.50 -35.06
CA ASN A 12 -24.50 13.05 -33.99
C ASN A 12 -23.87 12.70 -32.63
N THR A 13 -23.18 13.66 -32.01
CA THR A 13 -22.40 13.48 -30.80
C THR A 13 -23.23 13.34 -29.52
N ARG A 14 -24.56 13.33 -29.61
CA ARG A 14 -25.42 13.23 -28.41
C ARG A 14 -26.14 11.91 -28.28
N GLU A 15 -26.26 11.11 -29.33
CA GLU A 15 -26.97 9.82 -29.33
C GLU A 15 -26.22 8.77 -30.13
N VAL A 16 -26.34 7.51 -29.71
CA VAL A 16 -25.86 6.35 -30.50
C VAL A 16 -26.76 6.24 -31.72
N ASP A 17 -26.18 6.09 -32.90
CA ASP A 17 -26.91 5.83 -34.14
C ASP A 17 -27.26 4.33 -34.25
N PHE A 18 -28.49 3.97 -33.92
CA PHE A 18 -29.01 2.61 -34.02
C PHE A 18 -29.52 2.21 -35.44
N SER A 19 -29.30 3.03 -36.45
CA SER A 19 -29.78 2.76 -37.83
C SER A 19 -29.28 1.43 -38.39
N TYR A 20 -28.07 0.96 -37.95
CA TYR A 20 -27.58 -0.33 -38.35
C TYR A 20 -28.43 -1.49 -37.76
N LEU A 21 -28.84 -1.39 -36.52
CA LEU A 21 -29.73 -2.37 -35.89
C LEU A 21 -31.13 -2.35 -36.56
N GLU A 22 -31.63 -1.17 -36.91
CA GLU A 22 -32.89 -1.02 -37.64
C GLU A 22 -32.86 -1.70 -39.01
N LYS A 23 -31.77 -1.57 -39.76
CA LYS A 23 -31.57 -2.26 -41.05
C LYS A 23 -31.55 -3.80 -40.88
N LEU A 24 -31.11 -4.31 -39.75
CA LEU A 24 -31.17 -5.74 -39.42
C LEU A 24 -32.54 -6.19 -38.89
N GLY A 25 -33.50 -5.26 -38.74
CA GLY A 25 -34.88 -5.55 -38.28
C GLY A 25 -35.08 -5.43 -36.78
N PHE A 26 -34.09 -4.99 -36.00
CA PHE A 26 -34.26 -4.70 -34.55
C PHE A 26 -35.24 -3.54 -34.38
N LYS A 27 -36.06 -3.64 -33.34
CA LYS A 27 -37.01 -2.61 -32.93
C LYS A 27 -36.71 -2.13 -31.52
N LYS A 28 -37.00 -0.87 -31.26
CA LYS A 28 -36.88 -0.28 -29.94
C LYS A 28 -38.10 -0.60 -29.08
N TYR A 29 -37.80 -1.13 -27.86
CA TYR A 29 -38.83 -1.43 -26.86
C TYR A 29 -38.48 -0.73 -25.55
N ARG A 30 -39.44 -0.61 -24.65
CA ARG A 30 -39.25 -0.09 -23.29
C ARG A 30 -39.57 -1.16 -22.28
N CYS A 31 -38.62 -1.48 -21.42
CA CYS A 31 -38.80 -2.48 -20.37
C CYS A 31 -39.86 -2.03 -19.35
N ARG A 32 -40.88 -2.86 -19.08
CA ARG A 32 -41.94 -2.56 -18.12
C ARG A 32 -41.44 -2.62 -16.66
N LYS A 33 -40.36 -3.38 -16.35
CA LYS A 33 -39.81 -3.49 -15.01
C LYS A 33 -38.83 -2.34 -14.68
N CYS A 34 -37.80 -2.10 -15.51
CA CYS A 34 -36.78 -1.08 -15.19
C CYS A 34 -36.96 0.26 -15.93
N GLY A 35 -37.88 0.34 -16.89
CA GLY A 35 -38.16 1.57 -17.64
C GLY A 35 -37.14 1.93 -18.72
N LYS A 36 -35.99 1.25 -18.80
CA LYS A 36 -34.91 1.49 -19.78
C LYS A 36 -35.34 1.03 -21.18
N PHE A 37 -34.78 1.63 -22.22
CA PHE A 37 -34.98 1.24 -23.61
C PHE A 37 -33.99 0.14 -23.99
N PHE A 38 -34.44 -0.73 -24.90
CA PHE A 38 -33.61 -1.79 -25.48
C PHE A 38 -34.08 -2.14 -26.91
N TRP A 39 -33.18 -2.75 -27.68
CA TRP A 39 -33.37 -3.12 -29.07
C TRP A 39 -33.40 -4.64 -29.21
N SER A 40 -34.40 -5.17 -29.85
CA SER A 40 -34.61 -6.62 -30.01
C SER A 40 -35.28 -6.90 -31.35
N LEU A 41 -34.97 -8.08 -31.99
CA LEU A 41 -35.71 -8.59 -33.16
C LEU A 41 -37.09 -9.11 -32.79
N LEU A 42 -37.16 -9.76 -31.61
CA LEU A 42 -38.41 -10.30 -31.10
C LEU A 42 -39.12 -9.26 -30.24
N PRO A 43 -40.49 -9.20 -30.31
CA PRO A 43 -41.26 -8.39 -29.39
C PRO A 43 -41.03 -8.82 -27.94
N ARG A 44 -40.64 -7.91 -27.08
CA ARG A 44 -40.40 -8.16 -25.63
C ARG A 44 -40.98 -7.02 -24.80
N ASP A 45 -41.70 -7.37 -23.74
CA ASP A 45 -42.17 -6.39 -22.73
C ASP A 45 -41.14 -6.09 -21.65
N ILE A 46 -40.17 -6.97 -21.47
CA ILE A 46 -39.14 -6.93 -20.43
C ILE A 46 -37.78 -7.19 -21.08
N CYS A 47 -36.80 -6.39 -20.70
CA CYS A 47 -35.42 -6.61 -21.16
C CYS A 47 -34.85 -7.90 -20.55
N PRO A 48 -34.08 -8.71 -21.32
CA PRO A 48 -33.43 -9.91 -20.80
C PRO A 48 -32.17 -9.55 -19.99
N ASP A 49 -32.31 -8.72 -18.97
CA ASP A 49 -31.27 -8.33 -18.05
C ASP A 49 -31.75 -8.45 -16.61
N ARG A 50 -30.84 -8.70 -15.70
CA ARG A 50 -31.12 -8.73 -14.27
C ARG A 50 -31.36 -7.29 -13.74
N PRO A 51 -32.28 -7.05 -12.80
CA PRO A 51 -33.20 -8.03 -12.18
C PRO A 51 -34.51 -8.24 -12.96
N CYS A 52 -34.58 -7.81 -14.20
CA CYS A 52 -35.83 -7.93 -14.99
C CYS A 52 -36.14 -9.35 -15.43
N SER A 53 -35.11 -10.14 -15.77
CA SER A 53 -35.23 -11.51 -16.26
C SER A 53 -34.29 -12.45 -15.50
N LYS A 54 -34.63 -13.74 -15.51
CA LYS A 54 -33.78 -14.81 -15.00
C LYS A 54 -32.70 -15.22 -15.98
N TYR A 55 -31.74 -16.04 -15.55
CA TYR A 55 -30.71 -16.64 -16.39
C TYR A 55 -31.28 -17.77 -17.27
N GLU A 56 -32.06 -17.39 -18.27
CA GLU A 56 -32.70 -18.31 -19.20
C GLU A 56 -31.66 -19.15 -19.98
N PHE A 57 -30.45 -18.61 -20.21
CA PHE A 57 -29.35 -19.30 -20.87
C PHE A 57 -28.98 -20.64 -20.19
N LEU A 58 -29.25 -20.80 -18.89
CA LEU A 58 -28.93 -22.03 -18.17
C LEU A 58 -29.67 -23.24 -18.70
N TYR A 59 -30.92 -23.05 -19.19
CA TYR A 59 -31.76 -24.12 -19.68
C TYR A 59 -32.04 -24.07 -21.19
N LYS A 60 -31.60 -23.02 -21.87
CA LYS A 60 -31.79 -22.85 -23.30
C LYS A 60 -30.92 -23.80 -24.10
N GLY A 61 -31.54 -24.52 -25.04
CA GLY A 61 -30.89 -25.43 -25.95
C GLY A 61 -30.36 -24.74 -27.21
N TYR A 62 -29.22 -24.06 -27.12
CA TYR A 62 -28.56 -23.48 -28.30
C TYR A 62 -28.06 -24.58 -29.25
N LYS A 63 -28.42 -24.51 -30.54
CA LYS A 63 -28.08 -25.54 -31.53
C LYS A 63 -26.64 -25.50 -32.01
N LYS A 64 -26.03 -24.31 -32.02
CA LYS A 64 -24.72 -24.04 -32.62
C LYS A 64 -23.61 -23.66 -31.60
N VAL A 65 -24.00 -23.35 -30.37
CA VAL A 65 -23.08 -22.93 -29.32
C VAL A 65 -22.34 -24.15 -28.78
N LEU A 66 -21.04 -24.18 -28.94
CA LEU A 66 -20.14 -25.16 -28.31
C LEU A 66 -19.68 -24.64 -26.93
N PRO A 67 -19.56 -25.51 -25.92
CA PRO A 67 -19.00 -25.16 -24.64
C PRO A 67 -17.54 -24.65 -24.82
N LEU A 68 -17.24 -23.47 -24.32
CA LEU A 68 -15.91 -22.88 -24.39
C LEU A 68 -15.38 -22.63 -22.97
N ASP A 69 -14.19 -23.10 -22.68
CA ASP A 69 -13.48 -22.65 -21.49
C ASP A 69 -12.97 -21.22 -21.65
N ILE A 70 -12.41 -20.63 -20.58
CA ILE A 70 -11.95 -19.25 -20.61
C ILE A 70 -10.79 -19.04 -21.58
N ARG A 71 -9.91 -20.07 -21.76
CA ARG A 71 -8.76 -20.01 -22.68
C ARG A 71 -9.24 -20.04 -24.14
N GLU A 72 -10.18 -20.90 -24.44
CA GLU A 72 -10.82 -20.99 -25.76
C GLU A 72 -11.59 -19.71 -26.10
N THR A 73 -12.31 -19.16 -25.12
CA THR A 73 -13.06 -17.91 -25.27
C THR A 73 -12.12 -16.76 -25.64
N ARG A 74 -10.98 -16.62 -24.93
CA ARG A 74 -9.94 -15.62 -25.24
C ARG A 74 -9.39 -15.78 -26.65
N THR A 75 -9.04 -17.02 -26.99
CA THR A 75 -8.46 -17.33 -28.31
C THR A 75 -9.41 -16.96 -29.43
N LYS A 76 -10.68 -17.36 -29.33
CA LYS A 76 -11.69 -17.00 -30.34
C LYS A 76 -11.88 -15.49 -30.47
N PHE A 77 -11.94 -14.76 -29.35
CA PHE A 77 -12.10 -13.31 -29.37
C PHE A 77 -10.92 -12.60 -30.05
N ILE A 78 -9.69 -12.99 -29.70
CA ILE A 78 -8.47 -12.42 -30.30
C ILE A 78 -8.41 -12.74 -31.80
N GLU A 79 -8.61 -14.00 -32.19
CA GLU A 79 -8.52 -14.44 -33.58
C GLU A 79 -9.57 -13.79 -34.47
N PHE A 80 -10.81 -13.68 -33.97
CA PHE A 80 -11.88 -13.00 -34.66
C PHE A 80 -11.51 -11.53 -34.94
N LEU A 81 -11.16 -10.76 -33.92
CA LEU A 81 -10.84 -9.34 -34.12
C LEU A 81 -9.54 -9.14 -34.92
N ARG A 82 -8.55 -10.03 -34.78
CA ARG A 82 -7.34 -10.04 -35.62
C ARG A 82 -7.73 -10.21 -37.10
N SER A 83 -8.66 -11.12 -37.41
CA SER A 83 -9.15 -11.33 -38.77
C SER A 83 -9.86 -10.10 -39.32
N ARG A 84 -10.36 -9.19 -38.42
CA ARG A 84 -10.98 -7.92 -38.74
C ARG A 84 -10.00 -6.74 -38.77
N GLY A 85 -8.68 -7.01 -38.75
CA GLY A 85 -7.64 -6.00 -38.84
C GLY A 85 -7.25 -5.33 -37.53
N HIS A 86 -7.69 -5.85 -36.36
CA HIS A 86 -7.25 -5.32 -35.07
C HIS A 86 -5.85 -5.84 -34.72
N GLY A 87 -4.96 -4.93 -34.32
CA GLY A 87 -3.64 -5.30 -33.78
C GLY A 87 -3.79 -5.91 -32.39
N VAL A 88 -3.07 -6.99 -32.13
CA VAL A 88 -3.13 -7.67 -30.82
C VAL A 88 -2.13 -7.07 -29.86
N ILE A 89 -2.59 -6.72 -28.66
CA ILE A 89 -1.77 -6.18 -27.57
C ILE A 89 -1.69 -7.19 -26.44
N ASP A 90 -0.50 -7.40 -25.89
CA ASP A 90 -0.29 -8.21 -24.69
C ASP A 90 -0.94 -7.54 -23.45
N PRO A 91 -1.42 -8.33 -22.49
CA PRO A 91 -2.04 -7.80 -21.28
C PRO A 91 -1.04 -7.00 -20.44
N TYR A 92 -1.50 -5.86 -19.93
CA TYR A 92 -0.75 -5.09 -18.95
C TYR A 92 -0.96 -5.63 -17.54
N PRO A 93 -0.03 -5.36 -16.59
CA PRO A 93 -0.23 -5.74 -15.19
C PRO A 93 -1.50 -5.12 -14.59
N VAL A 94 -2.03 -5.76 -13.56
CA VAL A 94 -3.14 -5.17 -12.78
C VAL A 94 -2.71 -3.98 -11.93
N LEU A 95 -1.43 -3.82 -11.67
CA LEU A 95 -0.84 -2.65 -11.02
C LEU A 95 -0.52 -1.57 -12.07
N ALA A 96 -1.31 -0.50 -12.09
CA ALA A 96 -1.28 0.54 -13.13
C ALA A 96 -0.11 1.53 -12.95
N ARG A 97 1.13 1.08 -13.08
CA ARG A 97 2.33 1.91 -12.88
C ARG A 97 2.56 2.99 -13.94
N TRP A 98 1.91 2.89 -15.08
CA TRP A 98 1.89 3.92 -16.14
C TRP A 98 0.85 5.03 -15.87
N ARG A 99 0.15 4.97 -14.71
CA ARG A 99 -0.84 5.95 -14.24
C ARG A 99 -0.40 6.54 -12.90
N ASN A 100 -0.67 7.84 -12.71
CA ASN A 100 -0.41 8.52 -11.43
C ASN A 100 -1.68 8.70 -10.58
N ASP A 101 -2.84 8.43 -11.15
CA ASP A 101 -4.16 8.68 -10.56
C ASP A 101 -4.95 7.41 -10.22
N LEU A 102 -4.44 6.24 -10.59
CA LEU A 102 -5.04 4.94 -10.30
C LEU A 102 -3.99 3.96 -9.79
N TYR A 103 -4.38 3.12 -8.84
CA TYR A 103 -3.55 2.00 -8.35
C TYR A 103 -3.72 0.74 -9.20
N LEU A 104 -4.97 0.42 -9.56
CA LEU A 104 -5.31 -0.84 -10.19
C LEU A 104 -5.93 -0.64 -11.56
N THR A 105 -5.70 -1.58 -12.47
CA THR A 105 -6.33 -1.65 -13.78
C THR A 105 -7.74 -2.20 -13.61
N ILE A 106 -8.76 -1.36 -13.83
CA ILE A 106 -10.18 -1.68 -13.63
C ILE A 106 -10.93 -1.99 -14.94
N ALA A 107 -10.30 -1.73 -16.08
CA ALA A 107 -10.83 -1.98 -17.43
C ALA A 107 -9.71 -1.95 -18.46
N SER A 108 -9.95 -2.50 -19.65
CA SER A 108 -8.96 -2.55 -20.75
C SER A 108 -8.53 -1.16 -21.24
N ILE A 109 -9.43 -0.19 -21.28
CA ILE A 109 -9.14 1.18 -21.73
C ILE A 109 -8.16 1.92 -20.82
N ILE A 110 -8.03 1.53 -19.56
CA ILE A 110 -7.09 2.14 -18.60
C ILE A 110 -5.65 2.10 -19.10
N VAL A 111 -5.31 1.10 -19.92
CA VAL A 111 -3.98 0.98 -20.56
C VAL A 111 -3.67 2.20 -21.44
N PHE A 112 -4.68 2.80 -22.06
CA PHE A 112 -4.55 3.88 -23.03
C PHE A 112 -4.91 5.26 -22.48
N GLN A 113 -5.55 5.31 -21.30
CA GLN A 113 -5.89 6.57 -20.63
C GLN A 113 -4.72 7.08 -19.78
N PRO A 114 -4.53 8.41 -19.64
CA PRO A 114 -5.11 9.46 -20.48
C PRO A 114 -4.34 9.69 -21.78
N ALA A 115 -3.17 9.07 -21.94
CA ALA A 115 -2.19 9.42 -22.97
C ALA A 115 -2.76 9.36 -24.40
N VAL A 116 -3.49 8.29 -24.72
CA VAL A 116 -4.10 8.11 -26.06
C VAL A 116 -5.45 8.83 -26.15
N THR A 117 -6.28 8.77 -25.10
CA THR A 117 -7.61 9.41 -25.12
C THR A 117 -7.54 10.91 -25.17
N GLU A 118 -6.49 11.55 -24.63
CA GLU A 118 -6.19 12.97 -24.75
C GLU A 118 -5.44 13.32 -26.05
N GLY A 119 -5.07 12.32 -26.82
CA GLY A 119 -4.37 12.52 -28.09
C GLY A 119 -2.88 12.87 -27.97
N TRP A 120 -2.28 12.76 -26.78
CA TRP A 120 -0.85 13.05 -26.56
C TRP A 120 0.06 12.01 -27.17
N VAL A 121 -0.39 10.76 -27.22
CA VAL A 121 0.34 9.61 -27.76
C VAL A 121 -0.59 8.87 -28.75
N ASP A 122 -0.06 8.40 -29.88
CA ASP A 122 -0.81 7.49 -30.75
C ASP A 122 -0.86 6.09 -30.14
N PRO A 123 -1.94 5.32 -30.33
CA PRO A 123 -2.00 3.92 -29.89
C PRO A 123 -1.02 3.06 -30.69
N PRO A 124 -0.53 1.93 -30.10
CA PRO A 124 0.44 1.06 -30.80
C PRO A 124 -0.14 0.39 -32.05
N TYR A 125 -1.43 0.15 -32.05
CA TYR A 125 -2.25 -0.30 -33.18
C TYR A 125 -3.59 0.44 -33.20
N ASN A 126 -4.21 0.59 -34.36
CA ASN A 126 -5.51 1.23 -34.48
C ASN A 126 -6.29 0.68 -35.70
N PRO A 127 -7.30 -0.19 -35.52
CA PRO A 127 -7.87 -0.63 -34.27
C PRO A 127 -7.02 -1.70 -33.53
N LEU A 128 -7.38 -2.01 -32.27
CA LEU A 128 -6.68 -2.99 -31.46
C LEU A 128 -7.60 -3.87 -30.62
N VAL A 129 -7.07 -5.03 -30.23
CA VAL A 129 -7.69 -6.00 -29.29
C VAL A 129 -6.72 -6.34 -28.17
N ILE A 130 -7.23 -6.44 -26.96
CA ILE A 130 -6.50 -6.81 -25.75
C ILE A 130 -7.38 -7.67 -24.83
N ILE A 131 -6.81 -8.70 -24.19
CA ILE A 131 -7.44 -9.37 -23.04
C ILE A 131 -6.77 -8.84 -21.79
N GLN A 132 -7.45 -7.93 -21.08
CA GLN A 132 -6.89 -7.26 -19.94
C GLN A 132 -7.41 -7.84 -18.63
N PRO A 133 -6.55 -8.47 -17.79
CA PRO A 133 -6.91 -8.80 -16.42
C PRO A 133 -7.19 -7.50 -15.65
N SER A 134 -8.33 -7.45 -15.01
CA SER A 134 -8.82 -6.26 -14.31
C SER A 134 -9.23 -6.60 -12.88
N ILE A 135 -9.14 -5.63 -11.97
CA ILE A 135 -9.54 -5.78 -10.57
C ILE A 135 -10.55 -4.70 -10.20
N ARG A 136 -11.72 -5.12 -9.68
CA ARG A 136 -12.74 -4.23 -9.13
C ARG A 136 -13.09 -4.63 -7.71
N LEU A 137 -12.71 -3.81 -6.75
CA LEU A 137 -12.99 -4.06 -5.33
C LEU A 137 -14.36 -3.52 -4.90
N THR A 138 -15.03 -2.72 -5.74
CA THR A 138 -16.40 -2.25 -5.51
C THR A 138 -17.42 -3.40 -5.45
N ASP A 139 -17.10 -4.53 -6.07
CA ASP A 139 -17.98 -5.69 -6.14
C ASP A 139 -17.56 -6.81 -5.17
N ILE A 140 -16.55 -6.59 -4.34
CA ILE A 140 -15.93 -7.63 -3.50
C ILE A 140 -16.93 -8.28 -2.54
N ASP A 141 -17.92 -7.53 -2.04
CA ASP A 141 -18.93 -8.03 -1.11
C ASP A 141 -19.98 -8.91 -1.81
N ASN A 142 -20.11 -8.78 -3.13
CA ASN A 142 -21.03 -9.58 -3.96
C ASN A 142 -20.43 -10.90 -4.45
N VAL A 143 -19.11 -11.09 -4.27
CA VAL A 143 -18.41 -12.31 -4.71
C VAL A 143 -18.90 -13.50 -3.88
N GLY A 144 -19.25 -14.59 -4.59
CA GLY A 144 -19.90 -15.77 -4.02
C GLY A 144 -21.43 -15.67 -3.99
N LEU A 145 -22.01 -14.56 -3.52
CA LEU A 145 -23.44 -14.32 -3.44
C LEU A 145 -24.16 -14.28 -4.81
N THR A 146 -23.42 -13.91 -5.84
CA THR A 146 -23.95 -13.73 -7.20
C THR A 146 -23.49 -14.81 -8.18
N PHE A 147 -23.01 -15.92 -7.65
CA PHE A 147 -22.69 -17.16 -8.40
C PHE A 147 -21.68 -17.00 -9.55
N GLY A 148 -20.81 -15.98 -9.47
CA GLY A 148 -19.79 -15.67 -10.48
C GLY A 148 -20.16 -14.57 -11.46
N ARG A 149 -21.28 -13.86 -11.26
CA ARG A 149 -21.58 -12.63 -12.01
C ARG A 149 -20.61 -11.51 -11.62
N HIS A 150 -20.30 -11.36 -10.33
CA HIS A 150 -19.30 -10.45 -9.78
C HIS A 150 -18.08 -11.25 -9.35
N LEU A 151 -16.94 -10.79 -9.78
CA LEU A 151 -15.61 -11.31 -9.46
C LEU A 151 -14.72 -10.13 -9.06
N THR A 152 -13.80 -10.34 -8.12
CA THR A 152 -12.82 -9.34 -7.73
C THR A 152 -11.79 -9.14 -8.83
N SER A 153 -11.28 -10.22 -9.42
CA SER A 153 -10.46 -10.20 -10.63
C SER A 153 -11.19 -10.89 -11.78
N PHE A 154 -11.13 -10.30 -12.96
CA PHE A 154 -11.80 -10.81 -14.17
C PHE A 154 -11.03 -10.40 -15.42
N GLU A 155 -11.35 -11.06 -16.54
CA GLU A 155 -10.75 -10.78 -17.83
C GLU A 155 -11.68 -9.95 -18.69
N MET A 156 -11.23 -8.75 -19.09
CA MET A 156 -11.94 -7.89 -20.02
C MET A 156 -11.34 -8.01 -21.41
N GLY A 157 -12.08 -8.58 -22.34
CA GLY A 157 -11.79 -8.50 -23.76
C GLY A 157 -12.07 -7.08 -24.24
N GLY A 158 -11.04 -6.33 -24.58
CA GLY A 158 -11.14 -4.96 -25.08
C GLY A 158 -11.09 -4.94 -26.60
N MET A 159 -12.12 -4.34 -27.25
CA MET A 159 -12.12 -3.96 -28.65
C MET A 159 -12.08 -2.43 -28.73
N HIS A 160 -10.98 -1.89 -29.22
CA HIS A 160 -10.75 -0.45 -29.20
C HIS A 160 -10.41 0.11 -30.58
N ALA A 161 -10.93 1.32 -30.87
CA ALA A 161 -10.53 2.17 -31.98
C ALA A 161 -10.48 3.62 -31.57
N PHE A 162 -9.50 4.35 -32.06
CA PHE A 162 -9.22 5.74 -31.65
C PHE A 162 -9.37 6.64 -32.88
N ASN A 163 -10.45 7.41 -32.94
CA ASN A 163 -10.82 8.24 -34.07
C ASN A 163 -10.38 9.68 -33.85
N LYS A 164 -9.47 10.15 -34.66
CA LYS A 164 -8.96 11.54 -34.70
C LYS A 164 -9.38 12.24 -36.01
N PRO A 165 -9.39 13.57 -36.07
CA PRO A 165 -9.54 14.28 -37.31
C PRO A 165 -8.54 13.80 -38.38
N GLY A 166 -9.06 13.35 -39.54
CA GLY A 166 -8.25 12.81 -40.63
C GLY A 166 -7.79 11.34 -40.47
N LYS A 167 -8.05 10.70 -39.33
CA LYS A 167 -7.79 9.27 -39.09
C LYS A 167 -9.03 8.61 -38.45
N PHE A 168 -10.09 8.41 -39.23
CA PHE A 168 -11.28 7.72 -38.78
C PHE A 168 -11.18 6.22 -39.11
N VAL A 169 -11.43 5.35 -38.12
CA VAL A 169 -11.34 3.88 -38.26
C VAL A 169 -12.74 3.30 -38.43
N TYR A 170 -13.54 3.28 -37.36
CA TYR A 170 -14.96 2.94 -37.35
C TYR A 170 -15.63 3.50 -36.09
N TRP A 171 -16.96 3.58 -36.13
CA TRP A 171 -17.80 4.04 -35.05
C TRP A 171 -18.99 3.08 -34.84
N THR A 172 -20.15 3.57 -34.51
CA THR A 172 -21.33 2.82 -34.11
C THR A 172 -21.65 1.60 -35.00
N GLU A 173 -21.66 1.76 -36.33
CA GLU A 173 -21.95 0.66 -37.27
C GLU A 173 -20.91 -0.46 -37.13
N GLY A 174 -19.61 -0.13 -37.12
CA GLY A 174 -18.56 -1.12 -36.95
C GLY A 174 -18.53 -1.75 -35.56
N ILE A 175 -18.97 -1.03 -34.52
CA ILE A 175 -19.15 -1.58 -33.17
C ILE A 175 -20.20 -2.68 -33.21
N PHE A 176 -21.40 -2.40 -33.73
CA PHE A 176 -22.47 -3.37 -33.79
C PHE A 176 -22.15 -4.53 -34.75
N GLU A 177 -21.57 -4.27 -35.91
CA GLU A 177 -21.17 -5.30 -36.88
C GLU A 177 -20.20 -6.29 -36.25
N ASN A 178 -19.10 -5.83 -35.65
CA ASN A 178 -18.11 -6.68 -35.00
C ASN A 178 -18.74 -7.48 -33.84
N THR A 179 -19.59 -6.84 -33.03
CA THR A 179 -20.23 -7.48 -31.89
C THR A 179 -21.21 -8.58 -32.31
N ILE A 180 -22.09 -8.28 -33.29
CA ILE A 180 -23.07 -9.22 -33.81
C ILE A 180 -22.35 -10.40 -34.48
N ASP A 181 -21.38 -10.11 -35.35
CA ASP A 181 -20.62 -11.15 -36.03
C ASP A 181 -19.85 -12.05 -35.07
N PHE A 182 -19.27 -11.52 -34.01
CA PHE A 182 -18.61 -12.30 -32.97
C PHE A 182 -19.60 -13.29 -32.29
N PHE A 183 -20.72 -12.79 -31.78
CA PHE A 183 -21.67 -13.66 -31.08
C PHE A 183 -22.40 -14.62 -32.02
N VAL A 184 -22.78 -14.20 -33.22
CA VAL A 184 -23.54 -15.03 -34.16
C VAL A 184 -22.65 -16.02 -34.92
N LYS A 185 -21.52 -15.54 -35.48
CA LYS A 185 -20.67 -16.38 -36.37
C LYS A 185 -19.64 -17.19 -35.58
N GLU A 186 -19.03 -16.62 -34.55
CA GLU A 186 -17.96 -17.30 -33.81
C GLU A 186 -18.48 -18.09 -32.59
N ILE A 187 -19.42 -17.51 -31.83
CA ILE A 187 -20.00 -18.17 -30.66
C ILE A 187 -21.17 -19.06 -31.03
N GLY A 188 -21.91 -18.70 -32.07
CA GLY A 188 -23.08 -19.50 -32.57
C GLY A 188 -24.41 -19.14 -31.93
N ILE A 189 -24.55 -17.97 -31.33
CA ILE A 189 -25.79 -17.42 -30.79
C ILE A 189 -26.72 -17.05 -31.97
N ASP A 190 -27.99 -17.38 -31.88
CA ASP A 190 -28.93 -16.93 -32.89
C ASP A 190 -29.18 -15.42 -32.77
N LEU A 191 -29.30 -14.73 -33.91
CA LEU A 191 -29.40 -13.27 -33.94
C LEU A 191 -30.56 -12.70 -33.13
N GLU A 192 -31.67 -13.46 -33.06
CA GLU A 192 -32.88 -13.09 -32.31
C GLU A 192 -32.71 -13.12 -30.78
N ASP A 193 -31.64 -13.76 -30.28
CA ASP A 193 -31.32 -13.82 -28.86
C ASP A 193 -30.48 -12.65 -28.38
N LEU A 194 -29.85 -11.90 -29.31
CA LEU A 194 -29.12 -10.69 -29.00
C LEU A 194 -30.09 -9.55 -28.71
N VAL A 195 -29.84 -8.86 -27.61
CA VAL A 195 -30.57 -7.66 -27.22
C VAL A 195 -29.56 -6.59 -26.82
N PHE A 196 -29.79 -5.34 -27.28
CA PHE A 196 -28.94 -4.19 -26.96
C PHE A 196 -29.74 -3.23 -26.08
N LYS A 197 -29.36 -3.10 -24.81
CA LYS A 197 -30.00 -2.21 -23.84
C LYS A 197 -29.27 -0.90 -23.75
N GLU A 198 -29.99 0.22 -23.88
CA GLU A 198 -29.40 1.56 -23.81
C GLU A 198 -28.87 1.86 -22.41
N GLY A 199 -27.63 2.35 -22.34
CA GLY A 199 -26.92 2.65 -21.11
C GLY A 199 -26.02 3.86 -21.25
N TRP A 200 -25.45 4.28 -20.14
CA TRP A 200 -24.47 5.35 -20.04
C TRP A 200 -23.31 4.86 -19.19
N TRP A 201 -22.09 5.19 -19.60
CA TRP A 201 -20.89 4.85 -18.86
C TRP A 201 -20.10 6.11 -18.51
N GLU A 202 -19.52 6.12 -17.29
CA GLU A 202 -18.59 7.14 -16.84
C GLU A 202 -17.49 6.49 -16.02
N GLY A 203 -16.23 6.77 -16.36
CA GLY A 203 -15.08 6.19 -15.65
C GLY A 203 -13.74 6.75 -16.14
N GLY A 204 -12.76 6.80 -15.24
CA GLY A 204 -11.40 7.26 -15.55
C GLY A 204 -11.32 8.68 -16.10
N GLY A 205 -12.30 9.55 -15.77
CA GLY A 205 -12.38 10.93 -16.28
C GLY A 205 -13.01 11.06 -17.66
N ASN A 206 -13.59 9.99 -18.21
CA ASN A 206 -14.28 9.99 -19.50
C ASN A 206 -15.72 9.48 -19.36
N ALA A 207 -16.57 9.73 -20.35
CA ALA A 207 -17.96 9.32 -20.38
C ALA A 207 -18.49 9.13 -21.80
N GLY A 208 -19.61 8.40 -21.91
CA GLY A 208 -20.37 8.28 -23.14
C GLY A 208 -21.50 7.27 -23.10
N PRO A 209 -22.36 7.26 -24.14
CA PRO A 209 -23.37 6.22 -24.29
C PRO A 209 -22.74 4.83 -24.36
N ALA A 210 -23.37 3.86 -23.71
CA ALA A 210 -22.82 2.53 -23.54
C ALA A 210 -23.92 1.46 -23.65
N PRO A 211 -24.35 1.07 -24.85
CA PRO A 211 -25.26 -0.05 -25.02
C PRO A 211 -24.69 -1.35 -24.42
N GLU A 212 -25.49 -2.02 -23.59
CA GLU A 212 -25.19 -3.31 -22.97
C GLU A 212 -25.67 -4.45 -23.89
N VAL A 213 -24.83 -5.44 -24.14
CA VAL A 213 -25.19 -6.64 -24.93
C VAL A 213 -25.71 -7.70 -23.98
N LEU A 214 -26.96 -8.10 -24.17
CA LEU A 214 -27.66 -9.04 -23.32
C LEU A 214 -28.03 -10.30 -24.11
N ILE A 215 -27.82 -11.47 -23.51
CA ILE A 215 -28.21 -12.78 -24.04
C ILE A 215 -28.89 -13.55 -22.92
N ASP A 216 -30.18 -13.81 -23.02
CA ASP A 216 -30.98 -14.67 -22.15
C ASP A 216 -30.70 -14.49 -20.64
N GLY A 217 -30.69 -13.27 -20.18
CA GLY A 217 -30.50 -12.91 -18.77
C GLY A 217 -29.06 -12.53 -18.39
N MET A 218 -28.10 -12.69 -19.31
CA MET A 218 -26.70 -12.39 -19.07
C MET A 218 -26.22 -11.18 -19.87
N GLU A 219 -25.68 -10.15 -19.20
CA GLU A 219 -24.89 -9.10 -19.83
C GLU A 219 -23.52 -9.66 -20.15
N VAL A 220 -23.15 -9.68 -21.43
CA VAL A 220 -21.88 -10.27 -21.91
C VAL A 220 -20.88 -9.24 -22.39
N ALA A 221 -21.33 -8.04 -22.75
CA ALA A 221 -20.48 -6.94 -23.17
C ALA A 221 -21.14 -5.59 -22.94
N THR A 222 -20.32 -4.54 -22.86
CA THR A 222 -20.71 -3.12 -22.82
C THR A 222 -20.01 -2.38 -23.95
N LEU A 223 -20.76 -1.68 -24.81
CA LEU A 223 -20.28 -1.04 -26.03
C LEU A 223 -20.16 0.47 -25.83
N VAL A 224 -19.09 0.91 -25.15
CA VAL A 224 -18.92 2.33 -24.80
C VAL A 224 -18.48 3.16 -26.00
N HIS A 225 -19.26 4.17 -26.31
CA HIS A 225 -18.94 5.26 -27.24
C HIS A 225 -18.33 6.40 -26.40
N MET A 226 -17.05 6.32 -26.09
CA MET A 226 -16.38 7.31 -25.24
C MET A 226 -16.18 8.63 -26.00
N MET A 227 -17.10 9.57 -25.79
CA MET A 227 -17.15 10.86 -26.50
C MET A 227 -16.76 12.03 -25.63
N TYR A 228 -16.84 11.91 -24.31
CA TYR A 228 -16.70 13.03 -23.40
C TYR A 228 -15.57 12.83 -22.40
N LYS A 229 -14.93 13.94 -22.07
CA LYS A 229 -14.11 14.12 -20.89
C LYS A 229 -14.95 14.76 -19.79
N VAL A 230 -14.82 14.28 -18.57
CA VAL A 230 -15.49 14.83 -17.39
C VAL A 230 -14.53 15.77 -16.66
N VAL A 231 -14.87 17.06 -16.61
CA VAL A 231 -14.07 18.10 -15.93
C VAL A 231 -15.02 18.87 -15.03
N ASP A 232 -14.78 18.82 -13.71
CA ASP A 232 -15.61 19.50 -12.69
C ASP A 232 -17.12 19.19 -12.85
N GLY A 233 -17.45 17.93 -13.18
CA GLY A 233 -18.82 17.46 -13.39
C GLY A 233 -19.45 17.86 -14.73
N ASN A 234 -18.71 18.52 -15.62
CA ASN A 234 -19.17 18.90 -16.96
C ASN A 234 -18.60 17.96 -18.03
N TYR A 235 -19.44 17.69 -19.06
CA TYR A 235 -19.05 16.89 -20.21
C TYR A 235 -18.47 17.76 -21.32
N ILE A 236 -17.20 17.57 -21.65
CA ILE A 236 -16.49 18.25 -22.74
C ILE A 236 -16.16 17.20 -23.80
N ILE A 237 -16.35 17.53 -25.08
CA ILE A 237 -16.03 16.59 -26.17
C ILE A 237 -14.53 16.20 -26.11
N ASN A 238 -14.24 14.92 -26.14
CA ASN A 238 -12.88 14.39 -26.21
C ASN A 238 -12.19 14.80 -27.52
N PRO A 239 -10.88 15.07 -27.48
CA PRO A 239 -10.08 15.27 -28.70
C PRO A 239 -10.00 14.01 -29.58
N VAL A 240 -10.14 12.83 -28.97
CA VAL A 240 -10.19 11.51 -29.61
C VAL A 240 -11.53 10.86 -29.28
N LEU A 241 -12.31 10.49 -30.30
CA LEU A 241 -13.52 9.67 -30.11
C LEU A 241 -13.09 8.21 -30.01
N VAL A 242 -13.38 7.57 -28.89
CA VAL A 242 -12.86 6.23 -28.61
C VAL A 242 -13.97 5.20 -28.62
N VAL A 243 -13.79 4.15 -29.42
CA VAL A 243 -14.52 2.90 -29.29
C VAL A 243 -13.89 2.17 -28.10
N ASP A 244 -14.67 1.98 -27.05
CA ASP A 244 -14.26 1.28 -25.83
C ASP A 244 -15.28 0.18 -25.51
N CYS A 245 -15.11 -0.97 -26.15
CA CYS A 245 -16.02 -2.09 -25.95
C CYS A 245 -15.36 -3.15 -25.07
N GLY A 246 -16.01 -3.45 -23.94
CA GLY A 246 -15.54 -4.43 -22.97
C GLY A 246 -16.40 -5.69 -22.96
N TYR A 247 -15.77 -6.86 -23.16
CA TYR A 247 -16.41 -8.17 -23.19
C TYR A 247 -15.96 -8.98 -21.96
N GLY A 248 -16.91 -9.57 -21.22
CA GLY A 248 -16.61 -10.40 -20.05
C GLY A 248 -16.27 -11.83 -20.45
N MET A 249 -15.00 -12.22 -20.44
CA MET A 249 -14.56 -13.54 -20.87
C MET A 249 -15.17 -14.66 -20.00
N GLU A 250 -15.20 -14.49 -18.69
CA GLU A 250 -15.83 -15.44 -17.77
C GLU A 250 -17.33 -15.58 -18.02
N ARG A 251 -18.03 -14.48 -18.33
CA ARG A 251 -19.46 -14.48 -18.60
C ARG A 251 -19.78 -15.18 -19.91
N ILE A 252 -18.96 -14.98 -20.95
CA ILE A 252 -19.11 -15.69 -22.24
C ILE A 252 -18.84 -17.19 -22.06
N SER A 253 -17.80 -17.56 -21.31
CA SER A 253 -17.54 -18.96 -20.97
C SER A 253 -18.71 -19.58 -20.21
N TRP A 254 -19.28 -18.88 -19.22
CA TRP A 254 -20.45 -19.35 -18.46
C TRP A 254 -21.69 -19.51 -19.35
N LEU A 255 -21.95 -18.52 -20.20
CA LEU A 255 -23.05 -18.57 -21.18
C LEU A 255 -22.95 -19.81 -22.10
N THR A 256 -21.77 -20.12 -22.63
CA THR A 256 -21.56 -21.22 -23.58
C THR A 256 -21.58 -22.59 -22.90
N LYS A 257 -21.03 -22.73 -21.71
CA LYS A 257 -21.02 -23.97 -20.92
C LYS A 257 -22.36 -24.27 -20.25
N ARG A 258 -23.14 -23.25 -19.88
CA ARG A 258 -24.46 -23.39 -19.20
C ARG A 258 -24.38 -24.21 -17.91
N VAL A 259 -23.26 -24.19 -17.24
CA VAL A 259 -23.04 -24.83 -15.94
C VAL A 259 -23.68 -24.01 -14.81
N PRO A 260 -23.85 -24.55 -13.59
CA PRO A 260 -24.61 -23.90 -12.52
C PRO A 260 -24.13 -22.51 -12.19
N THR A 261 -22.81 -22.28 -12.11
CA THR A 261 -22.22 -20.98 -11.72
C THR A 261 -21.10 -20.58 -12.65
N GLY A 262 -20.76 -19.26 -12.66
CA GLY A 262 -19.57 -18.76 -13.34
C GLY A 262 -18.27 -19.38 -12.80
N PHE A 263 -18.24 -19.79 -11.52
CA PHE A 263 -17.10 -20.49 -10.95
C PHE A 263 -16.89 -21.85 -11.58
N HIS A 264 -17.95 -22.61 -11.85
CA HIS A 264 -17.88 -23.87 -12.60
C HIS A 264 -17.39 -23.65 -14.04
N ALA A 265 -17.74 -22.52 -14.65
CA ALA A 265 -17.27 -22.23 -16.00
C ALA A 265 -15.75 -21.98 -16.06
N VAL A 266 -15.22 -21.30 -15.04
CA VAL A 266 -13.82 -20.86 -14.98
C VAL A 266 -12.91 -21.90 -14.34
N TYR A 267 -13.35 -22.55 -13.24
CA TYR A 267 -12.48 -23.34 -12.37
C TYR A 267 -12.77 -24.84 -12.35
N GLU A 268 -13.44 -25.37 -13.35
CA GLU A 268 -13.94 -26.74 -13.52
C GLU A 268 -13.37 -27.80 -12.51
N GLY A 269 -12.17 -28.32 -12.73
CA GLY A 269 -11.57 -29.32 -11.84
C GLY A 269 -11.00 -28.76 -10.52
N LEU A 270 -10.73 -27.45 -10.45
CA LEU A 270 -10.17 -26.80 -9.29
C LEU A 270 -11.18 -26.67 -8.14
N ILE A 271 -12.48 -26.52 -8.44
CA ILE A 271 -13.53 -26.46 -7.43
C ILE A 271 -13.49 -27.70 -6.53
N ASN A 272 -13.37 -28.90 -7.11
CA ASN A 272 -13.32 -30.14 -6.33
C ASN A 272 -12.13 -30.18 -5.38
N LYS A 273 -10.94 -29.69 -5.81
CA LYS A 273 -9.78 -29.58 -4.94
C LYS A 273 -10.01 -28.66 -3.75
N TYR A 274 -10.64 -27.51 -4.01
CA TYR A 274 -10.98 -26.57 -2.95
C TYR A 274 -12.04 -27.12 -1.98
N LYS A 275 -13.04 -27.89 -2.48
CA LYS A 275 -14.02 -28.59 -1.65
C LYS A 275 -13.33 -29.56 -0.69
N ASP A 276 -12.41 -30.39 -1.23
CA ASP A 276 -11.65 -31.37 -0.43
C ASP A 276 -10.80 -30.67 0.67
N ILE A 277 -10.08 -29.58 0.32
CA ILE A 277 -9.23 -28.86 1.24
C ILE A 277 -10.01 -28.13 2.33
N LEU A 278 -11.14 -27.51 1.95
CA LEU A 278 -11.95 -26.68 2.84
C LEU A 278 -13.04 -27.47 3.58
N GLY A 279 -13.25 -28.73 3.22
CA GLY A 279 -14.32 -29.56 3.80
C GLY A 279 -15.73 -29.06 3.45
N VAL A 280 -15.91 -28.54 2.24
CA VAL A 280 -17.18 -27.96 1.76
C VAL A 280 -17.84 -28.90 0.77
N GLU A 281 -19.13 -29.13 0.94
CA GLU A 281 -19.99 -29.84 -0.02
C GLU A 281 -20.85 -28.83 -0.79
N GLU A 282 -21.13 -29.15 -2.04
CA GLU A 282 -22.10 -28.42 -2.86
C GLU A 282 -23.42 -29.20 -2.92
N PRO A 283 -24.57 -28.54 -3.06
CA PRO A 283 -25.81 -29.23 -3.40
C PRO A 283 -25.65 -30.04 -4.70
N PRO A 284 -26.48 -31.07 -4.92
CA PRO A 284 -26.49 -31.79 -6.19
C PRO A 284 -26.56 -30.84 -7.39
N TYR A 285 -25.84 -31.17 -8.46
CA TYR A 285 -25.65 -30.31 -9.63
C TYR A 285 -26.94 -29.67 -10.17
N ASP A 286 -27.98 -30.45 -10.32
CA ASP A 286 -29.29 -29.97 -10.85
C ASP A 286 -30.01 -29.06 -9.85
N ILE A 287 -29.87 -29.34 -8.55
CA ILE A 287 -30.41 -28.50 -7.47
C ILE A 287 -29.70 -27.17 -7.44
N LEU A 288 -28.36 -27.16 -7.47
CA LEU A 288 -27.56 -25.92 -7.51
C LEU A 288 -27.91 -25.09 -8.76
N LYS A 289 -28.01 -25.72 -9.92
CA LYS A 289 -28.38 -25.06 -11.17
C LYS A 289 -29.76 -24.43 -11.08
N HIS A 290 -30.74 -25.15 -10.51
CA HIS A 290 -32.08 -24.64 -10.31
C HIS A 290 -32.15 -23.52 -9.30
N PHE A 291 -31.40 -23.64 -8.20
CA PHE A 291 -31.25 -22.58 -7.20
C PHE A 291 -30.72 -21.27 -7.80
N VAL A 292 -29.64 -21.34 -8.58
CA VAL A 292 -29.07 -20.18 -9.27
C VAL A 292 -30.06 -19.56 -10.25
N TYR A 293 -30.79 -20.41 -11.00
CA TYR A 293 -31.83 -19.92 -11.90
C TYR A 293 -32.94 -19.17 -11.15
N VAL A 294 -33.45 -19.74 -10.04
CA VAL A 294 -34.50 -19.12 -9.23
C VAL A 294 -34.11 -17.78 -8.65
N LEU A 295 -32.86 -17.64 -8.15
CA LEU A 295 -32.37 -16.41 -7.54
C LEU A 295 -31.75 -15.42 -8.52
N SER A 296 -31.68 -15.76 -9.80
CA SER A 296 -30.96 -14.92 -10.77
C SER A 296 -31.62 -13.54 -11.01
N ASP A 297 -32.91 -13.36 -10.77
CA ASP A 297 -33.60 -12.07 -10.86
C ASP A 297 -33.80 -11.36 -9.49
N VAL A 298 -33.27 -11.94 -8.41
CA VAL A 298 -33.33 -11.36 -7.06
C VAL A 298 -32.04 -10.59 -6.76
N GLU A 299 -32.14 -9.32 -6.39
CA GLU A 299 -31.02 -8.56 -5.85
C GLU A 299 -30.73 -9.01 -4.43
N ILE A 300 -29.54 -9.53 -4.20
CA ILE A 300 -29.06 -9.98 -2.89
C ILE A 300 -27.94 -9.05 -2.48
N SER A 301 -28.16 -8.29 -1.40
CA SER A 301 -27.23 -7.28 -0.93
C SER A 301 -26.37 -7.73 0.26
N SER A 302 -26.75 -8.83 0.94
CA SER A 302 -26.05 -9.31 2.13
C SER A 302 -26.20 -10.81 2.35
N MET A 303 -25.27 -11.37 3.14
CA MET A 303 -25.35 -12.77 3.57
C MET A 303 -26.61 -13.06 4.39
N ASP A 304 -27.06 -12.13 5.22
CA ASP A 304 -28.29 -12.30 6.03
C ASP A 304 -29.54 -12.38 5.14
N GLU A 305 -29.61 -11.59 4.09
CA GLU A 305 -30.68 -11.63 3.12
C GLU A 305 -30.65 -12.94 2.32
N TYR A 306 -29.45 -13.34 1.87
CA TYR A 306 -29.24 -14.62 1.20
C TYR A 306 -29.73 -15.80 2.05
N LEU A 307 -29.34 -15.87 3.32
CA LEU A 307 -29.76 -16.94 4.22
C LEU A 307 -31.28 -16.90 4.52
N ARG A 308 -31.88 -15.70 4.60
CA ARG A 308 -33.36 -15.60 4.75
C ARG A 308 -34.08 -16.16 3.54
N LEU A 309 -33.60 -15.84 2.32
CA LEU A 309 -34.20 -16.36 1.08
C LEU A 309 -34.13 -17.90 1.03
N ILE A 310 -33.01 -18.50 1.41
CA ILE A 310 -32.88 -19.97 1.47
C ILE A 310 -33.85 -20.56 2.49
N LYS A 311 -33.88 -20.01 3.73
CA LYS A 311 -34.75 -20.52 4.81
C LYS A 311 -36.25 -20.49 4.49
N THR A 312 -36.67 -19.56 3.65
CA THR A 312 -38.08 -19.39 3.25
C THR A 312 -38.40 -20.05 1.91
N SER A 313 -37.47 -20.77 1.30
CA SER A 313 -37.62 -21.44 0.01
C SER A 313 -37.59 -22.98 0.15
N ASP A 314 -37.88 -23.67 -0.94
CA ASP A 314 -37.78 -25.14 -1.04
C ASP A 314 -36.32 -25.65 -0.94
N PHE A 315 -35.34 -24.74 -0.95
CA PHE A 315 -33.93 -25.08 -0.81
C PHE A 315 -33.42 -25.11 0.65
N ASN A 316 -34.28 -24.97 1.64
CA ASN A 316 -33.91 -24.93 3.06
C ASN A 316 -33.20 -26.21 3.55
N GLU A 317 -33.44 -27.37 2.91
CA GLU A 317 -32.71 -28.60 3.21
C GLU A 317 -31.21 -28.53 2.89
N TYR A 318 -30.81 -27.67 1.96
CA TYR A 318 -29.41 -27.43 1.55
C TYR A 318 -28.82 -26.16 2.19
N LEU A 319 -29.39 -25.67 3.29
CA LEU A 319 -28.98 -24.40 3.88
C LEU A 319 -27.48 -24.35 4.21
N LYS A 320 -26.93 -25.42 4.77
CA LYS A 320 -25.52 -25.51 5.18
C LYS A 320 -24.58 -25.50 3.97
N GLU A 321 -24.90 -26.29 2.95
CA GLU A 321 -24.12 -26.34 1.72
C GLU A 321 -24.17 -25.00 1.00
N LEU A 322 -25.36 -24.42 0.84
CA LEU A 322 -25.58 -23.14 0.17
C LEU A 322 -24.92 -21.96 0.91
N GLU A 323 -24.83 -22.01 2.24
CA GLU A 323 -24.05 -21.05 3.00
C GLU A 323 -22.54 -21.22 2.75
N SER A 324 -22.05 -22.44 2.80
CA SER A 324 -20.62 -22.76 2.68
C SER A 324 -20.06 -22.46 1.29
N ILE A 325 -20.82 -22.65 0.22
CA ILE A 325 -20.37 -22.38 -1.15
C ILE A 325 -20.08 -20.91 -1.41
N VAL A 326 -20.71 -19.98 -0.69
CA VAL A 326 -20.39 -18.55 -0.82
C VAL A 326 -18.94 -18.28 -0.41
N TYR A 327 -18.48 -18.91 0.67
CA TYR A 327 -17.08 -18.79 1.13
C TYR A 327 -16.12 -19.58 0.24
N LEU A 328 -16.53 -20.75 -0.27
CA LEU A 328 -15.77 -21.53 -1.24
C LEU A 328 -15.49 -20.72 -2.52
N TYR A 329 -16.53 -20.17 -3.14
CA TYR A 329 -16.41 -19.39 -4.38
C TYR A 329 -15.64 -18.10 -4.17
N SER A 330 -15.88 -17.42 -3.04
CA SER A 330 -15.07 -16.24 -2.67
C SER A 330 -13.60 -16.61 -2.49
N SER A 331 -13.27 -17.79 -1.96
CA SER A 331 -11.88 -18.23 -1.78
C SER A 331 -11.20 -18.51 -3.12
N LEU A 332 -11.89 -19.12 -4.09
CA LEU A 332 -11.39 -19.32 -5.46
C LEU A 332 -11.03 -17.98 -6.13
N ASP A 333 -11.94 -17.02 -6.06
CA ASP A 333 -11.76 -15.69 -6.63
C ASP A 333 -10.62 -14.93 -5.93
N HIS A 334 -10.60 -14.91 -4.60
CA HIS A 334 -9.63 -14.14 -3.84
C HIS A 334 -8.22 -14.69 -3.96
N VAL A 335 -8.03 -16.03 -3.99
CA VAL A 335 -6.70 -16.61 -4.22
C VAL A 335 -6.19 -16.26 -5.61
N ARG A 336 -7.03 -16.32 -6.68
CA ARG A 336 -6.64 -15.83 -8.01
C ARG A 336 -6.26 -14.36 -7.98
N THR A 337 -7.07 -13.54 -7.36
CA THR A 337 -6.85 -12.09 -7.26
C THR A 337 -5.56 -11.75 -6.53
N ILE A 338 -5.31 -12.37 -5.38
CA ILE A 338 -4.09 -12.17 -4.58
C ILE A 338 -2.86 -12.62 -5.36
N SER A 339 -2.92 -13.82 -5.96
CA SER A 339 -1.81 -14.34 -6.75
C SER A 339 -1.49 -13.44 -7.94
N LEU A 340 -2.51 -12.87 -8.60
CA LEU A 340 -2.36 -11.90 -9.69
C LEU A 340 -1.72 -10.60 -9.21
N MET A 341 -2.23 -10.02 -8.12
CA MET A 341 -1.71 -8.78 -7.53
C MET A 341 -0.23 -8.92 -7.10
N LEU A 342 0.09 -10.01 -6.42
CA LEU A 342 1.46 -10.28 -5.95
C LEU A 342 2.41 -10.55 -7.12
N SER A 343 1.99 -11.33 -8.11
CA SER A 343 2.80 -11.60 -9.31
C SER A 343 3.11 -10.33 -10.12
N ASP A 344 2.26 -9.30 -10.06
CA ASP A 344 2.49 -8.00 -10.68
C ASP A 344 3.31 -7.04 -9.79
N GLY A 345 3.82 -7.54 -8.66
CA GLY A 345 4.76 -6.84 -7.79
C GLY A 345 4.11 -5.94 -6.74
N ILE A 346 2.83 -6.15 -6.40
CA ILE A 346 2.23 -5.47 -5.25
C ILE A 346 2.80 -6.05 -3.97
N VAL A 347 3.20 -5.17 -3.06
CA VAL A 347 3.65 -5.52 -1.71
C VAL A 347 2.60 -5.07 -0.71
N PRO A 348 2.01 -5.97 0.09
CA PRO A 348 1.02 -5.59 1.10
C PRO A 348 1.56 -4.55 2.08
N SER A 349 0.78 -3.49 2.29
CA SER A 349 1.15 -2.35 3.12
C SER A 349 -0.09 -1.73 3.78
N ASN A 350 0.09 -0.64 4.53
CA ASN A 350 -1.01 0.07 5.18
C ASN A 350 -1.63 1.18 4.30
N THR A 351 -1.10 1.40 3.12
CA THR A 351 -1.56 2.48 2.21
C THR A 351 -1.52 2.03 0.76
N GLY A 352 -2.30 2.69 -0.09
CA GLY A 352 -2.26 2.51 -1.55
C GLY A 352 -2.62 1.10 -2.02
N GLU A 353 -2.00 0.69 -3.12
CA GLU A 353 -2.21 -0.64 -3.72
C GLU A 353 -1.92 -1.81 -2.76
N GLY A 354 -0.95 -1.63 -1.88
CA GLY A 354 -0.60 -2.66 -0.88
C GLY A 354 -1.69 -2.85 0.17
N TYR A 355 -2.41 -1.78 0.53
CA TYR A 355 -3.58 -1.87 1.41
C TYR A 355 -4.70 -2.67 0.74
N LEU A 356 -4.95 -2.41 -0.54
CA LEU A 356 -5.97 -3.13 -1.31
C LEU A 356 -5.67 -4.64 -1.40
N ALA A 357 -4.40 -5.01 -1.61
CA ALA A 357 -3.99 -6.42 -1.55
C ALA A 357 -4.23 -7.03 -0.16
N ARG A 358 -3.84 -6.33 0.91
CA ARG A 358 -4.06 -6.76 2.29
C ARG A 358 -5.55 -6.93 2.62
N LEU A 359 -6.41 -6.07 2.10
CA LEU A 359 -7.87 -6.18 2.26
C LEU A 359 -8.38 -7.52 1.70
N VAL A 360 -7.98 -7.88 0.47
CA VAL A 360 -8.40 -9.15 -0.15
C VAL A 360 -7.84 -10.35 0.62
N ILE A 361 -6.56 -10.29 1.06
CA ILE A 361 -5.94 -11.34 1.88
C ILE A 361 -6.73 -11.54 3.17
N ARG A 362 -7.01 -10.49 3.92
CA ARG A 362 -7.75 -10.60 5.19
C ARG A 362 -9.17 -11.12 5.00
N ARG A 363 -9.82 -10.74 3.90
CA ARG A 363 -11.15 -11.27 3.56
C ARG A 363 -11.09 -12.77 3.24
N LEU A 364 -10.09 -13.23 2.51
CA LEU A 364 -9.84 -14.66 2.28
C LEU A 364 -9.67 -15.41 3.61
N LEU A 365 -8.78 -14.93 4.48
CA LEU A 365 -8.49 -15.57 5.78
C LEU A 365 -9.75 -15.66 6.65
N ARG A 366 -10.54 -14.58 6.70
CA ARG A 366 -11.84 -14.58 7.39
C ARG A 366 -12.80 -15.62 6.81
N ASN A 367 -12.92 -15.71 5.48
CA ASN A 367 -13.81 -16.65 4.83
C ASN A 367 -13.45 -18.10 5.17
N ILE A 368 -12.17 -18.43 5.20
CA ILE A 368 -11.68 -19.77 5.57
C ILE A 368 -12.00 -20.08 7.04
N LEU A 369 -11.83 -19.11 7.96
CA LEU A 369 -12.22 -19.28 9.36
C LEU A 369 -13.72 -19.49 9.54
N LYS A 370 -14.58 -18.86 8.71
CA LYS A 370 -16.04 -19.06 8.70
C LYS A 370 -16.44 -20.47 8.26
N LEU A 371 -15.62 -21.16 7.49
CA LEU A 371 -15.78 -22.56 7.15
C LEU A 371 -15.38 -23.52 8.28
N GLY A 372 -14.95 -23.02 9.44
CA GLY A 372 -14.60 -23.82 10.61
C GLY A 372 -13.16 -24.33 10.63
N ILE A 373 -12.30 -23.83 9.75
CA ILE A 373 -10.86 -24.13 9.79
C ILE A 373 -10.24 -23.50 11.04
N GLU A 374 -9.52 -24.29 11.83
CA GLU A 374 -8.84 -23.80 13.02
C GLU A 374 -7.74 -22.77 12.69
N PRO A 375 -7.57 -21.71 13.50
CA PRO A 375 -6.52 -20.70 13.29
C PRO A 375 -5.10 -21.30 13.17
N SER A 376 -4.82 -22.38 13.87
CA SER A 376 -3.54 -23.08 13.81
C SER A 376 -3.23 -23.71 12.45
N LYS A 377 -4.23 -24.05 11.66
CA LYS A 377 -4.12 -24.65 10.32
C LYS A 377 -4.26 -23.64 9.19
N LEU A 378 -4.59 -22.39 9.52
CA LEU A 378 -4.94 -21.38 8.52
C LEU A 378 -3.82 -21.14 7.50
N ALA A 379 -2.56 -21.09 7.95
CA ALA A 379 -1.41 -20.91 7.08
C ALA A 379 -1.26 -22.05 6.07
N ASP A 380 -1.30 -23.29 6.53
CA ASP A 380 -1.13 -24.47 5.68
C ASP A 380 -2.26 -24.60 4.66
N VAL A 381 -3.51 -24.34 5.08
CA VAL A 381 -4.69 -24.37 4.20
C VAL A 381 -4.53 -23.34 3.09
N VAL A 382 -4.21 -22.07 3.43
CA VAL A 382 -4.06 -21.00 2.43
C VAL A 382 -2.94 -21.29 1.45
N GLN A 383 -1.80 -21.79 1.94
CA GLN A 383 -0.66 -22.19 1.10
C GLN A 383 -1.08 -23.29 0.11
N THR A 384 -1.83 -24.30 0.57
CA THR A 384 -2.32 -25.40 -0.27
C THR A 384 -3.29 -24.89 -1.34
N LEU A 385 -4.20 -23.96 -1.01
CA LEU A 385 -5.12 -23.36 -1.98
C LEU A 385 -4.37 -22.58 -3.07
N ILE A 386 -3.29 -21.88 -2.69
CA ILE A 386 -2.41 -21.17 -3.63
C ILE A 386 -1.70 -22.14 -4.55
N ASP A 387 -1.16 -23.23 -4.03
CA ASP A 387 -0.49 -24.28 -4.82
C ASP A 387 -1.41 -24.86 -5.89
N GLU A 388 -2.68 -25.15 -5.53
CA GLU A 388 -3.65 -25.66 -6.48
C GLU A 388 -4.03 -24.61 -7.55
N GLN A 389 -4.08 -23.31 -7.21
CA GLN A 389 -4.26 -22.25 -8.21
C GLN A 389 -3.05 -22.15 -9.15
N ILE A 390 -1.83 -22.21 -8.64
CA ILE A 390 -0.60 -22.16 -9.45
C ILE A 390 -0.58 -23.34 -10.44
N LYS A 391 -0.91 -24.54 -9.96
CA LYS A 391 -0.98 -25.75 -10.81
C LYS A 391 -2.05 -25.62 -11.89
N TYR A 392 -3.23 -25.11 -11.53
CA TYR A 392 -4.36 -24.97 -12.46
C TYR A 392 -4.05 -23.99 -13.60
N TRP A 393 -3.36 -22.87 -13.29
CA TRP A 393 -3.03 -21.83 -14.25
C TRP A 393 -1.64 -22.02 -14.90
N LYS A 394 -0.97 -23.13 -14.65
CA LYS A 394 0.34 -23.41 -15.26
C LYS A 394 0.29 -23.32 -16.78
N GLY A 395 1.22 -22.54 -17.37
CA GLY A 395 1.30 -22.31 -18.81
C GLY A 395 0.20 -21.42 -19.40
N ASP A 396 -0.70 -20.86 -18.57
CA ASP A 396 -1.71 -19.92 -19.03
C ASP A 396 -1.10 -18.59 -19.50
N TYR A 397 -1.66 -18.00 -20.54
CA TYR A 397 -1.19 -16.75 -21.14
C TYR A 397 -1.18 -15.56 -20.16
N ILE A 398 -2.16 -15.47 -19.26
CA ILE A 398 -2.31 -14.39 -18.29
C ILE A 398 -1.74 -14.80 -16.92
N TYR A 399 -2.11 -15.98 -16.43
CA TYR A 399 -1.85 -16.43 -15.05
C TYR A 399 -0.64 -17.35 -14.91
N GLY A 400 -0.04 -17.80 -15.98
CA GLY A 400 1.18 -18.65 -15.93
C GLY A 400 2.35 -18.03 -15.15
N LYS A 401 2.35 -16.70 -15.00
CA LYS A 401 3.31 -15.96 -14.17
C LYS A 401 3.25 -16.31 -12.68
N PHE A 402 2.16 -16.93 -12.19
CA PHE A 402 2.06 -17.40 -10.81
C PHE A 402 3.17 -18.40 -10.45
N GLU A 403 3.49 -19.31 -11.37
CA GLU A 403 4.57 -20.29 -11.17
C GLU A 403 5.92 -19.60 -10.96
N LYS A 404 6.24 -18.59 -11.79
CA LYS A 404 7.47 -17.81 -11.66
C LYS A 404 7.61 -17.07 -10.33
N HIS A 405 6.50 -16.62 -9.75
CA HIS A 405 6.46 -15.81 -8.53
C HIS A 405 5.98 -16.60 -7.30
N SER A 406 5.94 -17.94 -7.38
CA SER A 406 5.44 -18.83 -6.34
C SER A 406 6.10 -18.55 -4.97
N ASP A 407 7.43 -18.54 -4.90
CA ASP A 407 8.16 -18.32 -3.66
C ASP A 407 7.81 -16.97 -3.01
N TYR A 408 7.69 -15.93 -3.82
CA TYR A 408 7.29 -14.61 -3.34
C TYR A 408 5.85 -14.61 -2.79
N ILE A 409 4.92 -15.23 -3.51
CA ILE A 409 3.51 -15.34 -3.08
C ILE A 409 3.45 -16.05 -1.74
N HIS A 410 4.11 -17.20 -1.60
CA HIS A 410 4.13 -17.99 -0.36
C HIS A 410 4.75 -17.22 0.82
N ASP A 411 5.87 -16.54 0.62
CA ASP A 411 6.55 -15.76 1.67
C ASP A 411 5.66 -14.61 2.16
N VAL A 412 5.06 -13.85 1.24
CA VAL A 412 4.13 -12.77 1.57
C VAL A 412 2.91 -13.27 2.34
N ILE A 413 2.29 -14.35 1.88
CA ILE A 413 1.09 -14.90 2.52
C ILE A 413 1.40 -15.42 3.92
N SER A 414 2.53 -16.11 4.12
CA SER A 414 2.96 -16.55 5.46
C SER A 414 3.07 -15.37 6.43
N ILE A 415 3.67 -14.27 5.99
CA ILE A 415 3.80 -13.05 6.81
C ILE A 415 2.44 -12.43 7.11
N GLU A 416 1.56 -12.30 6.11
CA GLU A 416 0.26 -11.66 6.30
C GLU A 416 -0.71 -12.52 7.14
N VAL A 417 -0.67 -13.86 7.04
CA VAL A 417 -1.40 -14.77 7.93
C VAL A 417 -0.99 -14.56 9.37
N ASN A 418 0.33 -14.54 9.66
CA ASN A 418 0.84 -14.30 11.01
C ASN A 418 0.41 -12.93 11.55
N LYS A 419 0.52 -11.87 10.74
CA LYS A 419 0.04 -10.52 11.12
C LYS A 419 -1.46 -10.49 11.39
N PHE A 420 -2.25 -11.22 10.59
CA PHE A 420 -3.70 -11.30 10.78
C PHE A 420 -4.05 -11.99 12.09
N LEU A 421 -3.45 -13.14 12.39
CA LEU A 421 -3.65 -13.85 13.65
C LEU A 421 -3.20 -13.02 14.86
N ASP A 422 -2.03 -12.39 14.78
CA ASP A 422 -1.53 -11.46 15.81
C ASP A 422 -2.50 -10.30 16.04
N SER A 423 -3.08 -9.75 14.97
CA SER A 423 -4.06 -8.67 15.07
C SER A 423 -5.32 -9.11 15.79
N ILE A 424 -5.82 -10.32 15.53
CA ILE A 424 -6.97 -10.88 16.22
C ILE A 424 -6.67 -11.07 17.71
N TYR A 425 -5.56 -11.72 18.07
CA TYR A 425 -5.21 -12.01 19.47
C TYR A 425 -4.95 -10.74 20.29
N LYS A 426 -4.17 -9.80 19.78
CA LYS A 426 -3.87 -8.53 20.45
C LYS A 426 -5.05 -7.56 20.44
N GLY A 427 -5.83 -7.58 19.38
CA GLY A 427 -6.96 -6.71 19.17
C GLY A 427 -8.12 -6.95 20.12
N ILE A 428 -8.32 -8.19 20.59
CA ILE A 428 -9.38 -8.54 21.55
C ILE A 428 -9.27 -7.69 22.83
N GLU A 429 -8.07 -7.52 23.39
CA GLU A 429 -7.89 -6.72 24.61
C GLU A 429 -8.18 -5.22 24.39
N VAL A 430 -7.76 -4.69 23.25
CA VAL A 430 -8.00 -3.28 22.88
C VAL A 430 -9.49 -3.07 22.63
N LEU A 431 -10.11 -3.99 21.91
CA LEU A 431 -11.54 -3.96 21.61
C LEU A 431 -12.38 -4.02 22.88
N ASP A 432 -12.08 -4.89 23.84
CA ASP A 432 -12.79 -4.97 25.13
C ASP A 432 -12.70 -3.65 25.92
N LYS A 433 -11.55 -2.99 25.89
CA LYS A 433 -11.38 -1.66 26.52
C LYS A 433 -12.23 -0.58 25.83
N LEU A 434 -12.33 -0.62 24.49
CA LEU A 434 -13.14 0.33 23.70
C LEU A 434 -14.64 0.09 23.93
N LEU A 435 -15.08 -1.17 23.87
CA LEU A 435 -16.48 -1.56 24.06
C LEU A 435 -17.01 -1.23 25.46
N ARG A 436 -16.15 -1.25 26.50
CA ARG A 436 -16.52 -0.82 27.87
C ARG A 436 -16.71 0.70 27.97
N LYS A 437 -16.04 1.49 27.11
CA LYS A 437 -16.09 2.97 27.13
C LYS A 437 -17.17 3.54 26.23
N LYS A 438 -17.41 2.97 25.06
CA LYS A 438 -18.37 3.42 24.06
C LYS A 438 -19.66 2.63 24.17
N LYS A 439 -20.80 3.34 24.33
CA LYS A 439 -22.14 2.74 24.36
C LYS A 439 -22.75 2.54 22.97
N ILE A 440 -22.23 3.20 21.96
CA ILE A 440 -22.68 3.13 20.57
C ILE A 440 -21.42 3.11 19.70
N ILE A 441 -21.37 2.20 18.74
CA ILE A 441 -20.31 2.11 17.70
C ILE A 441 -20.96 2.41 16.36
N VAL A 442 -20.45 3.42 15.67
CA VAL A 442 -20.90 3.83 14.33
C VAL A 442 -19.97 3.30 13.27
N LEU A 443 -20.37 3.42 11.98
CA LEU A 443 -19.62 2.93 10.85
C LEU A 443 -18.15 3.42 10.81
N ASP A 444 -17.94 4.71 11.11
CA ASP A 444 -16.58 5.28 11.14
C ASP A 444 -15.71 4.64 12.22
N ASP A 445 -16.27 4.29 13.38
CA ASP A 445 -15.55 3.54 14.41
C ASP A 445 -15.16 2.13 13.93
N LEU A 446 -16.06 1.44 13.21
CA LEU A 446 -15.78 0.12 12.65
C LEU A 446 -14.63 0.18 11.65
N ILE A 447 -14.65 1.19 10.77
CA ILE A 447 -13.60 1.39 9.78
C ILE A 447 -12.28 1.76 10.47
N GLU A 448 -12.30 2.66 11.46
CA GLU A 448 -11.10 3.03 12.23
C GLU A 448 -10.49 1.83 12.96
N ILE A 449 -11.29 0.98 13.60
CA ILE A 449 -10.82 -0.25 14.27
C ILE A 449 -10.25 -1.22 13.25
N TYR A 450 -10.90 -1.38 12.10
CA TYR A 450 -10.41 -2.23 11.02
C TYR A 450 -9.09 -1.72 10.45
N ASP A 451 -8.98 -0.43 10.16
CA ASP A 451 -7.76 0.18 9.58
C ASP A 451 -6.60 0.20 10.59
N SER A 452 -6.86 0.58 11.85
CA SER A 452 -5.82 0.76 12.86
C SER A 452 -5.35 -0.55 13.50
N HIS A 453 -6.26 -1.51 13.68
CA HIS A 453 -5.98 -2.77 14.40
C HIS A 453 -6.13 -4.01 13.53
N GLY A 454 -6.68 -3.89 12.34
CA GLY A 454 -6.88 -4.98 11.40
C GLY A 454 -7.91 -6.02 11.84
N ILE A 455 -8.81 -5.67 12.77
CA ILE A 455 -9.84 -6.56 13.30
C ILE A 455 -11.04 -6.56 12.35
N PRO A 456 -11.44 -7.70 11.78
CA PRO A 456 -12.61 -7.78 10.92
C PRO A 456 -13.88 -7.31 11.64
N PRO A 457 -14.80 -6.60 10.96
CA PRO A 457 -16.00 -6.04 11.58
C PRO A 457 -16.92 -7.10 12.19
N GLU A 458 -16.91 -8.31 11.66
CA GLU A 458 -17.68 -9.44 12.19
C GLU A 458 -17.17 -9.88 13.57
N PHE A 459 -15.87 -9.87 13.80
CA PHE A 459 -15.28 -10.13 15.12
C PHE A 459 -15.62 -9.02 16.12
N ILE A 460 -15.65 -7.76 15.62
CA ILE A 460 -16.06 -6.62 16.44
C ILE A 460 -17.52 -6.77 16.87
N ALA A 461 -18.41 -7.12 15.94
CA ALA A 461 -19.83 -7.30 16.22
C ALA A 461 -20.09 -8.50 17.16
N GLU A 462 -19.39 -9.62 16.97
CA GLU A 462 -19.47 -10.78 17.84
C GLU A 462 -19.02 -10.45 19.26
N ARG A 463 -17.90 -9.75 19.40
CA ARG A 463 -17.38 -9.33 20.71
C ARG A 463 -18.27 -8.30 21.38
N ALA A 464 -18.85 -7.38 20.62
CA ALA A 464 -19.80 -6.39 21.09
C ALA A 464 -21.05 -7.02 21.68
N ARG A 465 -21.59 -8.10 21.09
CA ARG A 465 -22.73 -8.86 21.64
C ARG A 465 -22.44 -9.40 23.03
N ILE A 466 -21.21 -9.85 23.31
CA ILE A 466 -20.79 -10.31 24.64
C ILE A 466 -20.86 -9.16 25.66
N HIS A 467 -20.67 -7.92 25.21
CA HIS A 467 -20.81 -6.71 26.04
C HIS A 467 -22.22 -6.09 26.00
N GLY A 468 -23.19 -6.78 25.41
CA GLY A 468 -24.59 -6.31 25.32
C GLY A 468 -24.85 -5.21 24.29
N LEU A 469 -23.90 -5.03 23.33
CA LEU A 469 -24.03 -4.07 22.25
C LEU A 469 -24.39 -4.81 20.95
N ASN A 470 -25.34 -4.26 20.19
CA ASN A 470 -25.67 -4.76 18.85
C ASN A 470 -25.08 -3.79 17.82
N ILE A 471 -24.25 -4.31 16.92
CA ILE A 471 -23.59 -3.55 15.86
C ILE A 471 -24.09 -4.10 14.52
N GLU A 472 -24.64 -3.22 13.69
CA GLU A 472 -24.96 -3.54 12.31
C GLU A 472 -23.74 -3.28 11.42
N ILE A 473 -23.30 -4.31 10.70
CA ILE A 473 -22.23 -4.20 9.72
C ILE A 473 -22.89 -3.91 8.37
N PRO A 474 -22.55 -2.79 7.69
CA PRO A 474 -23.06 -2.55 6.34
C PRO A 474 -22.68 -3.71 5.39
N SER A 475 -23.62 -4.07 4.52
CA SER A 475 -23.43 -5.16 3.55
C SER A 475 -22.28 -4.90 2.57
N ASP A 476 -21.98 -3.64 2.32
CA ASP A 476 -20.93 -3.12 1.44
C ASP A 476 -19.68 -2.62 2.19
N PHE A 477 -19.48 -3.07 3.44
CA PHE A 477 -18.39 -2.60 4.31
C PHE A 477 -17.02 -2.63 3.63
N TYR A 478 -16.65 -3.76 3.02
CA TYR A 478 -15.33 -3.90 2.39
C TYR A 478 -15.21 -3.06 1.11
N SER A 479 -16.31 -2.87 0.39
CA SER A 479 -16.38 -1.95 -0.76
C SER A 479 -16.20 -0.49 -0.33
N LEU A 480 -16.83 -0.08 0.79
CA LEU A 480 -16.66 1.25 1.37
C LEU A 480 -15.21 1.50 1.83
N VAL A 481 -14.62 0.52 2.52
CA VAL A 481 -13.22 0.59 2.94
C VAL A 481 -12.30 0.67 1.72
N ALA A 482 -12.50 -0.16 0.72
CA ALA A 482 -11.72 -0.12 -0.52
C ALA A 482 -11.84 1.24 -1.22
N SER A 483 -13.03 1.83 -1.28
CA SER A 483 -13.27 3.14 -1.89
C SER A 483 -12.52 4.26 -1.17
N ARG A 484 -12.48 4.26 0.16
CA ARG A 484 -11.70 5.25 0.96
C ARG A 484 -10.19 5.20 0.65
N HIS A 485 -9.66 4.01 0.41
CA HIS A 485 -8.24 3.78 0.14
C HIS A 485 -7.87 3.73 -1.35
N SER A 486 -8.87 3.69 -2.23
CA SER A 486 -8.68 3.75 -3.70
C SER A 486 -8.59 5.17 -4.23
N SER A 487 -8.82 6.18 -3.37
CA SER A 487 -8.66 7.58 -3.77
C SER A 487 -7.28 7.78 -4.37
N PRO A 488 -7.19 8.54 -5.49
CA PRO A 488 -5.92 8.74 -6.17
C PRO A 488 -4.87 9.13 -5.14
N ARG A 489 -3.74 8.49 -5.21
CA ARG A 489 -2.55 9.08 -4.64
C ARG A 489 -2.52 10.48 -5.26
N VAL A 490 -2.85 11.50 -4.48
CA VAL A 490 -2.01 12.67 -4.56
C VAL A 490 -0.65 12.08 -4.25
N LEU A 491 0.09 11.64 -5.30
CA LEU A 491 1.54 11.50 -5.20
C LEU A 491 1.86 12.72 -4.37
N THR A 492 2.40 12.52 -3.17
CA THR A 492 3.04 13.65 -2.50
C THR A 492 3.87 14.18 -3.63
N LYS A 493 3.30 15.18 -4.32
CA LYS A 493 4.03 15.95 -5.30
C LYS A 493 5.26 16.23 -4.49
N GLU A 494 6.41 15.72 -4.91
CA GLU A 494 7.68 16.15 -4.33
C GLU A 494 7.40 17.59 -4.12
N LYS A 495 7.37 18.12 -2.88
CA LYS A 495 6.79 19.43 -2.57
C LYS A 495 7.13 20.34 -3.72
N GLU A 496 6.21 20.40 -4.75
CA GLU A 496 6.36 21.39 -5.81
C GLU A 496 6.39 22.65 -4.98
N GLN A 497 7.52 23.34 -4.95
CA GLN A 497 7.60 24.58 -4.22
C GLN A 497 6.42 25.38 -4.75
N GLU A 498 5.49 25.75 -3.87
CA GLU A 498 4.39 26.61 -4.25
C GLU A 498 4.99 27.92 -4.66
N TYR A 499 5.15 28.09 -5.96
CA TYR A 499 5.58 29.37 -6.51
C TYR A 499 4.39 30.31 -6.50
N PRO A 500 4.63 31.62 -6.25
CA PRO A 500 3.60 32.62 -6.45
C PRO A 500 2.98 32.48 -7.84
N GLN A 501 1.66 32.60 -7.92
CA GLN A 501 0.93 32.37 -9.17
C GLN A 501 1.42 33.27 -10.30
N ASP A 502 1.79 34.50 -9.98
CA ASP A 502 2.37 35.48 -10.92
C ASP A 502 3.72 35.03 -11.50
N LEU A 503 4.53 34.30 -10.74
CA LEU A 503 5.77 33.68 -11.22
C LEU A 503 5.49 32.48 -12.15
N VAL A 504 4.47 31.69 -11.83
CA VAL A 504 4.05 30.56 -12.66
C VAL A 504 3.51 31.03 -14.01
N GLU A 505 2.68 32.07 -14.00
CA GLU A 505 2.13 32.65 -15.23
C GLU A 505 3.24 33.30 -16.08
N TRP A 506 4.15 34.01 -15.42
CA TRP A 506 5.31 34.60 -16.11
C TRP A 506 6.19 33.54 -16.75
N ALA A 507 6.52 32.47 -16.04
CA ALA A 507 7.31 31.36 -16.56
C ALA A 507 6.64 30.69 -17.77
N LYS A 508 5.34 30.43 -17.69
CA LYS A 508 4.56 29.81 -18.79
C LYS A 508 4.46 30.68 -20.06
N SER A 509 4.79 31.96 -19.98
CA SER A 509 4.79 32.85 -21.19
C SER A 509 6.01 32.62 -22.09
N PHE A 510 7.02 31.87 -21.63
CA PHE A 510 8.22 31.58 -22.40
C PHE A 510 8.15 30.23 -23.12
N PRO A 511 8.90 30.05 -24.22
CA PRO A 511 9.02 28.75 -24.87
C PRO A 511 9.77 27.76 -23.95
N PRO A 512 9.62 26.43 -24.17
CA PRO A 512 10.36 25.42 -23.44
C PRO A 512 11.88 25.66 -23.49
N THR A 513 12.54 25.58 -22.34
CA THR A 513 14.00 25.76 -22.26
C THR A 513 14.72 24.54 -22.89
N LYS A 514 15.65 24.78 -23.83
CA LYS A 514 16.46 23.68 -24.38
C LYS A 514 17.43 23.15 -23.32
N ARG A 515 17.36 21.82 -23.05
CA ARG A 515 18.05 21.11 -21.98
C ARG A 515 19.36 20.51 -22.49
N VAL A 516 20.43 21.32 -22.52
CA VAL A 516 21.75 20.89 -23.03
C VAL A 516 22.37 19.81 -22.16
N PHE A 517 22.06 19.79 -20.86
CA PHE A 517 22.49 18.73 -19.94
C PHE A 517 21.96 17.32 -20.28
N HIS A 518 20.96 17.19 -21.17
CA HIS A 518 20.51 15.90 -21.70
C HIS A 518 21.29 15.47 -22.93
N GLU A 519 21.82 16.44 -23.70
CA GLU A 519 22.64 16.18 -24.89
C GLU A 519 24.02 15.72 -24.43
N ASP A 520 24.67 16.50 -23.56
CA ASP A 520 25.92 16.14 -22.93
C ASP A 520 26.01 16.66 -21.48
N PRO A 521 25.90 15.81 -20.47
CA PRO A 521 25.95 16.21 -19.05
C PRO A 521 27.35 16.68 -18.59
N TYR A 522 28.41 16.52 -19.42
CA TYR A 522 29.79 16.92 -19.10
C TYR A 522 30.15 18.35 -19.56
N ILE A 523 29.26 18.99 -20.31
CA ILE A 523 29.48 20.41 -20.68
C ILE A 523 29.41 21.28 -19.42
N THR A 524 30.48 22.06 -19.17
CA THR A 524 30.63 22.87 -17.97
C THR A 524 30.34 24.36 -18.18
N ALA A 525 30.32 24.82 -19.45
CA ALA A 525 30.01 26.21 -19.81
C ALA A 525 29.38 26.31 -21.19
N ILE A 526 28.39 27.20 -21.33
CA ILE A 526 27.77 27.57 -22.60
C ILE A 526 27.45 29.08 -22.65
N GLU A 527 27.19 29.58 -23.85
CA GLU A 527 26.54 30.88 -24.05
C GLU A 527 25.03 30.65 -24.26
N SER A 528 24.22 31.49 -23.63
CA SER A 528 22.75 31.41 -23.69
C SER A 528 22.15 32.81 -23.84
N ILE A 529 20.99 32.91 -24.48
CA ILE A 529 20.24 34.14 -24.62
C ILE A 529 19.27 34.26 -23.45
N VAL A 530 19.23 35.42 -22.81
CA VAL A 530 18.28 35.75 -21.76
C VAL A 530 16.90 35.97 -22.41
N LEU A 531 15.92 35.16 -22.05
CA LEU A 531 14.53 35.31 -22.51
C LEU A 531 13.72 36.16 -21.55
N GLY A 532 13.96 36.07 -20.25
CA GLY A 532 13.26 36.83 -19.25
C GLY A 532 14.05 37.07 -17.98
N VAL A 533 13.77 38.21 -17.34
CA VAL A 533 14.28 38.64 -16.07
C VAL A 533 13.11 39.14 -15.22
N LYS A 534 12.95 38.60 -14.03
CA LYS A 534 12.00 39.07 -13.02
C LYS A 534 12.69 39.04 -11.68
N GLU A 535 13.08 40.22 -11.16
CA GLU A 535 13.90 40.34 -9.96
C GLU A 535 15.21 39.53 -10.07
N ASN A 536 15.37 38.45 -9.32
CA ASN A 536 16.49 37.50 -9.35
C ASN A 536 16.18 36.19 -10.09
N TYR A 537 15.02 36.08 -10.76
CA TYR A 537 14.61 34.94 -11.57
C TYR A 537 14.98 35.15 -13.04
N ILE A 538 15.71 34.20 -13.61
CA ILE A 538 16.22 34.30 -14.99
C ILE A 538 15.70 33.12 -15.81
N VAL A 539 15.16 33.38 -16.97
CA VAL A 539 14.80 32.38 -17.99
C VAL A 539 15.73 32.52 -19.18
N LEU A 540 16.32 31.39 -19.60
CA LEU A 540 17.25 31.30 -20.72
C LEU A 540 16.67 30.46 -21.86
N ASP A 541 17.10 30.68 -23.11
CA ASP A 541 16.73 29.89 -24.28
C ASP A 541 17.20 28.42 -24.14
N LYS A 542 18.38 28.20 -23.55
CA LYS A 542 19.00 26.90 -23.29
C LYS A 542 19.81 26.93 -22.00
N THR A 543 19.97 25.78 -21.37
CA THR A 543 20.77 25.67 -20.15
C THR A 543 21.49 24.33 -20.03
N ILE A 544 22.67 24.38 -19.38
CA ILE A 544 23.42 23.21 -18.89
C ILE A 544 23.10 22.90 -17.43
N MET A 545 22.39 23.80 -16.70
CA MET A 545 22.07 23.61 -15.30
C MET A 545 20.87 22.72 -15.12
N TYR A 546 21.02 21.65 -14.33
CA TYR A 546 19.97 20.72 -13.97
C TYR A 546 19.08 21.32 -12.88
N PRO A 547 17.76 21.38 -13.07
CA PRO A 547 16.84 21.83 -12.03
C PRO A 547 16.62 20.72 -10.99
N TRP A 548 16.13 21.09 -9.81
CA TRP A 548 15.64 20.09 -8.85
C TRP A 548 14.48 19.28 -9.45
N ALA A 549 14.72 18.01 -9.73
CA ALA A 549 13.74 17.10 -10.34
C ALA A 549 14.13 15.64 -10.13
N GLY A 550 13.13 14.71 -10.09
CA GLY A 550 13.36 13.27 -10.00
C GLY A 550 14.20 12.88 -8.78
N GLY A 551 14.09 13.62 -7.69
CA GLY A 551 14.84 13.42 -6.47
C GLY A 551 16.35 13.72 -6.57
N GLN A 552 16.84 14.27 -7.69
CA GLN A 552 18.20 14.80 -7.81
C GLN A 552 18.21 16.29 -7.47
N ASP A 553 19.16 16.71 -6.63
CA ASP A 553 19.40 18.12 -6.30
C ASP A 553 19.76 18.91 -7.56
N HIS A 554 19.44 20.21 -7.52
CA HIS A 554 19.79 21.16 -8.56
C HIS A 554 21.29 21.44 -8.63
N ASP A 555 21.72 21.90 -9.80
CA ASP A 555 23.05 22.47 -9.94
C ASP A 555 23.17 23.84 -9.32
N GLU A 556 24.40 24.19 -8.98
CA GLU A 556 24.85 25.53 -8.66
C GLU A 556 25.92 25.99 -9.67
N GLY A 557 26.16 27.28 -9.75
CA GLY A 557 27.17 27.82 -10.66
C GLY A 557 27.07 29.33 -10.79
N PHE A 558 27.34 29.81 -12.01
CA PHE A 558 27.43 31.26 -12.26
C PHE A 558 26.81 31.59 -13.63
N ILE A 559 26.20 32.76 -13.70
CA ILE A 559 25.84 33.45 -14.93
C ILE A 559 26.74 34.69 -15.01
N GLN A 560 27.52 34.80 -16.09
CA GLN A 560 28.42 35.92 -16.36
C GLN A 560 27.91 36.75 -17.54
N HIS A 561 27.85 38.05 -17.34
CA HIS A 561 27.59 39.03 -18.39
C HIS A 561 28.64 40.14 -18.28
N ASP A 562 29.41 40.34 -19.33
CA ASP A 562 30.60 41.17 -19.33
C ASP A 562 31.51 40.85 -18.12
N ASP A 563 31.88 41.86 -17.31
CA ASP A 563 32.70 41.72 -16.11
C ASP A 563 31.88 41.30 -14.85
N SER A 564 30.56 41.23 -14.95
CA SER A 564 29.68 40.92 -13.83
C SER A 564 29.41 39.44 -13.74
N VAL A 565 29.59 38.84 -12.54
CA VAL A 565 29.32 37.44 -12.24
C VAL A 565 28.21 37.34 -11.21
N TYR A 566 27.20 36.53 -11.47
CA TYR A 566 26.02 36.27 -10.63
C TYR A 566 26.03 34.80 -10.22
N ALA A 567 26.01 34.53 -8.92
CA ALA A 567 25.95 33.17 -8.42
C ALA A 567 24.54 32.60 -8.55
N VAL A 568 24.41 31.46 -9.23
CA VAL A 568 23.15 30.71 -9.29
C VAL A 568 23.03 29.84 -8.04
N LYS A 569 22.07 30.17 -7.19
CA LYS A 569 21.82 29.51 -5.92
C LYS A 569 20.85 28.37 -6.01
N ARG A 570 19.95 28.43 -7.00
CA ARG A 570 18.93 27.43 -7.21
C ARG A 570 18.50 27.39 -8.68
N VAL A 571 18.14 26.21 -9.14
CA VAL A 571 17.57 25.98 -10.46
C VAL A 571 16.27 25.20 -10.32
N ASP A 572 15.17 25.77 -10.80
CA ASP A 572 13.84 25.25 -10.66
C ASP A 572 13.22 24.97 -12.03
N LYS A 573 12.16 24.13 -12.05
CA LYS A 573 11.41 23.81 -13.26
C LYS A 573 9.93 24.15 -13.05
N ILE A 574 9.37 24.98 -13.93
CA ILE A 574 7.92 25.28 -14.01
C ILE A 574 7.43 24.88 -15.40
N GLY A 575 6.65 23.81 -15.47
CA GLY A 575 6.28 23.21 -16.76
C GLY A 575 7.53 22.73 -17.51
N ASP A 576 7.75 23.25 -18.74
CA ASP A 576 8.93 22.96 -19.55
C ASP A 576 9.99 24.07 -19.53
N VAL A 577 9.77 25.10 -18.72
CA VAL A 577 10.69 26.23 -18.55
C VAL A 577 11.58 26.02 -17.32
N ILE A 578 12.89 26.25 -17.48
CA ILE A 578 13.88 26.18 -16.39
C ILE A 578 14.21 27.61 -15.94
N ILE A 579 14.08 27.84 -14.62
CA ILE A 579 14.31 29.12 -13.97
C ILE A 579 15.59 29.05 -13.15
N HIS A 580 16.47 30.03 -13.33
CA HIS A 580 17.71 30.18 -12.56
C HIS A 580 17.52 31.28 -11.53
N VAL A 581 17.73 30.96 -10.25
CA VAL A 581 17.62 31.90 -9.13
C VAL A 581 19.02 32.37 -8.77
N ILE A 582 19.32 33.64 -9.05
CA ILE A 582 20.63 34.25 -8.81
C ILE A 582 20.68 35.01 -7.48
N ASP A 583 21.87 35.33 -7.03
CA ASP A 583 22.14 35.91 -5.70
C ASP A 583 21.70 37.38 -5.56
N ARG A 584 21.51 38.10 -6.69
CA ARG A 584 21.09 39.52 -6.72
C ARG A 584 20.45 39.85 -8.07
N SER A 585 19.68 40.91 -8.14
CA SER A 585 19.10 41.41 -9.41
C SER A 585 20.17 41.73 -10.45
N PRO A 586 20.03 41.25 -11.68
CA PRO A 586 21.03 41.41 -12.72
C PRO A 586 20.95 42.78 -13.39
N GLN A 587 22.06 43.18 -14.03
CA GLN A 587 22.12 44.36 -14.90
C GLN A 587 21.80 44.06 -16.35
N PHE A 588 21.83 42.77 -16.73
CA PHE A 588 21.46 42.31 -18.07
C PHE A 588 19.92 42.23 -18.24
N LYS A 589 19.47 42.24 -19.48
CA LYS A 589 18.05 42.28 -19.87
C LYS A 589 17.74 41.23 -20.89
N PRO A 590 16.44 40.97 -21.20
CA PRO A 590 16.06 40.05 -22.27
C PRO A 590 16.69 40.46 -23.61
N GLY A 591 17.23 39.44 -24.33
CA GLY A 591 18.00 39.57 -25.55
C GLY A 591 19.52 39.55 -25.35
N ASP A 592 20.05 39.78 -24.15
CA ASP A 592 21.48 39.74 -23.88
C ASP A 592 22.02 38.32 -23.91
N ILE A 593 23.30 38.17 -24.32
CA ILE A 593 24.00 36.89 -24.28
C ILE A 593 24.78 36.80 -22.98
N VAL A 594 24.54 35.71 -22.27
CA VAL A 594 25.22 35.43 -21.01
C VAL A 594 25.99 34.11 -21.07
N LYS A 595 27.10 34.02 -20.37
CA LYS A 595 27.85 32.77 -20.20
C LYS A 595 27.40 32.07 -18.93
N VAL A 596 26.87 30.85 -19.11
CA VAL A 596 26.41 29.97 -18.02
C VAL A 596 27.49 28.97 -17.69
N LYS A 597 27.89 28.86 -16.41
CA LYS A 597 28.93 27.93 -15.96
C LYS A 597 28.46 27.19 -14.71
N ILE A 598 28.60 25.86 -14.70
CA ILE A 598 28.21 25.02 -13.53
C ILE A 598 29.36 24.79 -12.57
N ASN A 599 29.02 24.50 -11.30
CA ASN A 599 29.93 23.88 -10.35
C ASN A 599 30.10 22.41 -10.71
N TRP A 600 31.19 22.08 -11.44
CA TRP A 600 31.42 20.72 -11.94
C TRP A 600 31.61 19.70 -10.81
N GLU A 601 32.26 20.04 -9.72
CA GLU A 601 32.45 19.11 -8.61
C GLU A 601 31.11 18.68 -8.01
N ARG A 602 30.19 19.62 -7.81
CA ARG A 602 28.82 19.36 -7.35
C ARG A 602 28.08 18.48 -8.37
N ARG A 603 28.04 18.88 -9.64
CA ARG A 603 27.38 18.13 -10.73
C ARG A 603 27.86 16.70 -10.78
N TYR A 604 29.18 16.47 -10.75
CA TYR A 604 29.78 15.14 -10.92
C TYR A 604 29.45 14.22 -9.73
N LYS A 605 29.42 14.75 -8.50
CA LYS A 605 28.95 14.02 -7.31
C LYS A 605 27.48 13.60 -7.46
N LEU A 606 26.62 14.51 -7.91
CA LEU A 606 25.19 14.23 -8.14
C LEU A 606 24.99 13.17 -9.23
N MET A 607 25.71 13.25 -10.36
CA MET A 607 25.68 12.25 -11.43
C MET A 607 26.09 10.86 -10.93
N LYS A 608 27.12 10.75 -10.12
CA LYS A 608 27.59 9.50 -9.52
C LYS A 608 26.54 8.91 -8.58
N HIS A 609 25.98 9.70 -7.68
CA HIS A 609 24.93 9.25 -6.79
C HIS A 609 23.64 8.84 -7.56
N HIS A 610 23.33 9.55 -8.68
CA HIS A 610 22.17 9.17 -9.48
C HIS A 610 22.39 7.83 -10.19
N THR A 611 23.54 7.66 -10.83
CA THR A 611 23.90 6.39 -11.47
C THR A 611 23.99 5.26 -10.43
N ALA A 612 24.58 5.52 -9.26
CA ALA A 612 24.60 4.56 -8.15
C ALA A 612 23.19 4.17 -7.70
N THR A 613 22.20 5.08 -7.76
CA THR A 613 20.80 4.75 -7.43
C THR A 613 20.21 3.72 -8.37
N HIS A 614 20.44 3.85 -9.70
CA HIS A 614 20.03 2.85 -10.69
C HIS A 614 20.74 1.50 -10.46
N ILE A 615 22.05 1.53 -10.17
CA ILE A 615 22.84 0.32 -9.88
C ILE A 615 22.32 -0.39 -8.62
N VAL A 616 22.09 0.34 -7.53
CA VAL A 616 21.58 -0.22 -6.25
C VAL A 616 20.17 -0.80 -6.44
N LEU A 617 19.30 -0.12 -7.20
CA LEU A 617 17.96 -0.66 -7.50
C LEU A 617 18.05 -1.95 -8.31
N ALA A 618 18.91 -2.01 -9.33
CA ALA A 618 19.13 -3.22 -10.11
C ALA A 618 19.66 -4.38 -9.26
N ALA A 619 20.65 -4.11 -8.40
CA ALA A 619 21.22 -5.08 -7.48
C ALA A 619 20.18 -5.57 -6.44
N ALA A 620 19.40 -4.65 -5.88
CA ALA A 620 18.31 -5.00 -4.95
C ALA A 620 17.25 -5.88 -5.61
N ARG A 621 16.86 -5.57 -6.85
CA ARG A 621 15.93 -6.40 -7.62
C ARG A 621 16.48 -7.79 -7.91
N HIS A 622 17.76 -7.87 -8.25
CA HIS A 622 18.43 -9.15 -8.49
C HIS A 622 18.45 -10.05 -7.24
N VAL A 623 18.68 -9.47 -6.06
CA VAL A 623 18.76 -10.22 -4.79
C VAL A 623 17.39 -10.55 -4.21
N LEU A 624 16.45 -9.61 -4.26
CA LEU A 624 15.19 -9.68 -3.54
C LEU A 624 14.01 -10.11 -4.41
N GLY A 625 14.12 -9.95 -5.74
CA GLY A 625 13.09 -10.36 -6.69
C GLY A 625 12.38 -9.23 -7.42
N ASP A 626 11.52 -9.62 -8.36
CA ASP A 626 10.84 -8.73 -9.31
C ASP A 626 9.86 -7.71 -8.69
N HIS A 627 9.43 -7.93 -7.45
CA HIS A 627 8.55 -7.02 -6.69
C HIS A 627 9.25 -5.75 -6.20
N VAL A 628 10.58 -5.67 -6.35
CA VAL A 628 11.34 -4.49 -5.93
C VAL A 628 11.16 -3.36 -6.93
N TRP A 629 10.55 -2.26 -6.46
CA TRP A 629 10.34 -1.01 -7.21
C TRP A 629 10.79 0.17 -6.38
N GLN A 630 11.13 1.26 -7.06
CA GLN A 630 11.43 2.52 -6.41
C GLN A 630 10.13 3.15 -5.87
N ALA A 631 10.02 3.24 -4.54
CA ALA A 631 8.95 3.97 -3.86
C ALA A 631 9.30 5.45 -3.66
N GLY A 632 10.59 5.77 -3.68
CA GLY A 632 11.11 7.13 -3.58
C GLY A 632 12.63 7.14 -3.74
N ALA A 633 13.21 8.29 -4.07
CA ALA A 633 14.66 8.46 -4.14
C ALA A 633 15.06 9.91 -3.92
N GLN A 634 16.23 10.11 -3.34
CA GLN A 634 16.87 11.42 -3.22
C GLN A 634 18.38 11.30 -3.46
N LYS A 635 18.95 12.22 -4.22
CA LYS A 635 20.36 12.27 -4.55
C LYS A 635 20.90 13.64 -4.21
N THR A 636 21.73 13.71 -3.18
CA THR A 636 22.42 14.91 -2.73
C THR A 636 23.92 14.77 -2.98
N VAL A 637 24.68 15.80 -2.69
CA VAL A 637 26.15 15.75 -2.76
C VAL A 637 26.73 14.81 -1.68
N GLU A 638 26.04 14.68 -0.53
CA GLU A 638 26.52 13.96 0.63
C GLU A 638 26.23 12.46 0.55
N LYS A 639 25.00 12.10 0.20
CA LYS A 639 24.53 10.71 0.10
C LYS A 639 23.36 10.58 -0.87
N ALA A 640 23.07 9.36 -1.25
CA ALA A 640 21.84 9.00 -1.93
C ALA A 640 20.96 8.16 -1.03
N ARG A 641 19.63 8.30 -1.23
CA ARG A 641 18.59 7.54 -0.58
C ARG A 641 17.71 6.89 -1.63
N LEU A 642 17.43 5.61 -1.47
CA LEU A 642 16.52 4.84 -2.30
C LEU A 642 15.52 4.10 -1.40
N ASP A 643 14.25 4.40 -1.56
CA ASP A 643 13.17 3.69 -0.92
C ASP A 643 12.64 2.63 -1.89
N ILE A 644 12.64 1.37 -1.49
CA ILE A 644 12.22 0.22 -2.31
C ILE A 644 11.02 -0.50 -1.70
N THR A 645 10.16 -1.03 -2.56
CA THR A 645 9.09 -1.92 -2.10
C THR A 645 9.66 -3.28 -1.70
N HIS A 646 9.40 -3.72 -0.45
CA HIS A 646 9.76 -5.05 0.03
C HIS A 646 8.92 -5.42 1.27
N HIS A 647 8.54 -6.68 1.38
CA HIS A 647 7.54 -7.16 2.35
C HIS A 647 8.10 -7.46 3.75
N LYS A 648 9.43 -7.55 3.92
CA LYS A 648 10.11 -7.83 5.19
C LYS A 648 11.36 -6.98 5.38
N SER A 649 11.90 -6.93 6.59
CA SER A 649 13.20 -6.30 6.86
C SER A 649 14.32 -7.05 6.19
N LEU A 650 15.30 -6.32 5.65
CA LEU A 650 16.46 -6.91 5.01
C LEU A 650 17.42 -7.50 6.07
N SER A 651 17.88 -8.71 5.83
CA SER A 651 18.94 -9.32 6.61
C SER A 651 20.31 -8.72 6.26
N LEU A 652 21.26 -8.82 7.19
CA LEU A 652 22.65 -8.39 6.93
C LEU A 652 23.28 -9.12 5.72
N ARG A 653 22.84 -10.35 5.45
CA ARG A 653 23.31 -11.13 4.30
C ARG A 653 22.79 -10.53 2.98
N GLU A 654 21.51 -10.19 2.92
CA GLU A 654 20.91 -9.56 1.74
C GLU A 654 21.52 -8.18 1.47
N ILE A 655 21.73 -7.37 2.51
CA ILE A 655 22.37 -6.05 2.39
C ILE A 655 23.78 -6.18 1.81
N LYS A 656 24.59 -7.11 2.32
CA LYS A 656 25.95 -7.37 1.82
C LYS A 656 25.95 -7.90 0.38
N GLU A 657 24.99 -8.72 0.00
CA GLU A 657 24.89 -9.26 -1.35
C GLU A 657 24.46 -8.17 -2.34
N ILE A 658 23.49 -7.29 -1.96
CA ILE A 658 23.12 -6.11 -2.76
C ILE A 658 24.35 -5.22 -2.98
N GLU A 659 25.11 -4.90 -1.92
CA GLU A 659 26.31 -4.07 -2.00
C GLU A 659 27.38 -4.71 -2.89
N LYS A 660 27.58 -6.01 -2.77
CA LYS A 660 28.55 -6.77 -3.57
C LYS A 660 28.18 -6.76 -5.06
N ILE A 661 26.91 -7.03 -5.41
CA ILE A 661 26.43 -6.98 -6.79
C ILE A 661 26.52 -5.55 -7.33
N ALA A 662 26.12 -4.54 -6.55
CA ALA A 662 26.25 -3.15 -6.97
C ALA A 662 27.69 -2.79 -7.32
N ASN A 663 28.67 -3.18 -6.52
CA ASN A 663 30.07 -2.95 -6.82
C ASN A 663 30.59 -3.79 -8.00
N SER A 664 30.10 -5.02 -8.21
CA SER A 664 30.47 -5.79 -9.41
C SER A 664 29.99 -5.12 -10.70
N ILE A 665 28.83 -4.45 -10.69
CA ILE A 665 28.33 -3.66 -11.82
C ILE A 665 29.28 -2.45 -12.07
N VAL A 666 29.74 -1.79 -11.02
CA VAL A 666 30.72 -0.70 -11.12
C VAL A 666 32.04 -1.20 -11.73
N GLU A 667 32.56 -2.33 -11.26
CA GLU A 667 33.80 -2.94 -11.73
C GLU A 667 33.72 -3.45 -13.18
N SER A 668 32.51 -3.82 -13.64
CA SER A 668 32.26 -4.32 -15.00
C SER A 668 32.41 -3.25 -16.09
N ARG A 669 32.58 -1.97 -15.72
CA ARG A 669 32.84 -0.84 -16.63
C ARG A 669 31.83 -0.76 -17.80
N ILE A 670 30.55 -0.84 -17.48
CA ILE A 670 29.47 -0.83 -18.47
C ILE A 670 29.21 0.60 -18.95
N ASP A 671 29.20 0.81 -20.26
CA ASP A 671 28.78 2.08 -20.87
C ASP A 671 27.26 2.24 -20.78
N LEU A 672 26.81 3.34 -20.21
CA LEU A 672 25.40 3.70 -20.17
C LEU A 672 24.91 4.09 -21.56
N LYS A 673 23.70 3.68 -21.90
CA LYS A 673 23.05 4.07 -23.16
C LYS A 673 21.94 5.06 -22.90
N PHE A 674 21.96 6.18 -23.60
CA PHE A 674 20.95 7.23 -23.56
C PHE A 674 20.21 7.22 -24.89
N LYS A 675 18.89 6.98 -24.87
CA LYS A 675 18.08 6.91 -26.10
C LYS A 675 16.75 7.60 -25.89
N ASN A 676 16.36 8.42 -26.87
CA ASN A 676 14.98 8.85 -27.01
C ASN A 676 14.25 7.80 -27.85
N MET A 677 13.22 7.18 -27.26
CA MET A 677 12.48 6.09 -27.87
C MET A 677 10.98 6.41 -27.87
N ASP A 678 10.25 5.92 -28.84
CA ASP A 678 8.80 5.89 -28.79
C ASP A 678 8.34 5.16 -27.53
N LYS A 679 7.25 5.64 -26.92
CA LYS A 679 6.73 5.12 -25.65
C LYS A 679 6.49 3.61 -25.71
N TYR A 680 5.77 3.16 -26.74
CA TYR A 680 5.42 1.74 -26.86
C TYR A 680 6.62 0.87 -27.28
N GLU A 681 7.55 1.41 -28.07
CA GLU A 681 8.82 0.75 -28.35
C GLU A 681 9.63 0.54 -27.06
N ALA A 682 9.68 1.56 -26.19
CA ALA A 682 10.38 1.47 -24.91
C ALA A 682 9.70 0.47 -23.96
N GLU A 683 8.37 0.49 -23.88
CA GLU A 683 7.57 -0.45 -23.06
C GLU A 683 7.73 -1.89 -23.58
N PHE A 684 7.67 -2.10 -24.88
CA PHE A 684 7.86 -3.42 -25.49
C PHE A 684 9.27 -3.97 -25.23
N LYS A 685 10.29 -3.13 -25.37
CA LYS A 685 11.70 -3.57 -25.25
C LYS A 685 12.14 -3.78 -23.80
N HIS A 686 11.74 -2.89 -22.88
CA HIS A 686 12.25 -2.86 -21.51
C HIS A 686 11.19 -3.21 -20.46
N GLY A 687 9.92 -3.39 -20.87
CA GLY A 687 8.78 -3.59 -20.00
C GLY A 687 8.41 -2.31 -19.21
N LEU A 688 7.39 -2.42 -18.36
CA LEU A 688 6.92 -1.28 -17.58
C LEU A 688 7.87 -0.86 -16.43
N ARG A 689 8.96 -1.60 -16.23
CA ARG A 689 10.03 -1.26 -15.28
C ARG A 689 10.70 0.09 -15.56
N ILE A 690 10.49 0.64 -16.75
CA ILE A 690 10.97 1.98 -17.09
C ILE A 690 10.34 3.09 -16.22
N TYR A 691 9.18 2.86 -15.59
CA TYR A 691 8.43 3.85 -14.81
C TYR A 691 8.77 3.86 -13.31
N GLN A 692 10.05 3.81 -12.94
CA GLN A 692 10.48 3.81 -11.54
C GLN A 692 10.21 5.14 -10.81
N GLY A 693 10.24 6.26 -11.54
CA GLY A 693 9.97 7.61 -11.00
C GLY A 693 8.51 8.06 -11.13
N GLY A 694 7.59 7.17 -11.55
CA GLY A 694 6.19 7.48 -11.88
C GLY A 694 5.92 7.50 -13.39
N ALA A 695 4.63 7.64 -13.75
CA ALA A 695 4.20 7.63 -15.15
C ALA A 695 4.67 8.89 -15.91
N VAL A 696 5.09 8.69 -17.15
CA VAL A 696 5.49 9.76 -18.09
C VAL A 696 4.53 9.78 -19.28
N TYR A 697 3.78 10.87 -19.43
CA TYR A 697 2.78 11.05 -20.49
C TYR A 697 3.40 11.80 -21.68
N SER A 698 4.41 11.19 -22.31
CA SER A 698 5.09 11.76 -23.48
C SER A 698 5.17 10.70 -24.59
N PRO A 699 4.99 11.06 -25.87
CA PRO A 699 5.18 10.12 -26.98
C PRO A 699 6.61 9.62 -27.09
N ILE A 700 7.57 10.43 -26.66
CA ILE A 700 9.00 10.07 -26.66
C ILE A 700 9.52 10.04 -25.23
N LEU A 701 10.11 8.94 -24.84
CA LEU A 701 10.73 8.74 -23.53
C LEU A 701 12.25 8.78 -23.64
N ARG A 702 12.90 9.55 -22.76
CA ARG A 702 14.36 9.48 -22.58
C ARG A 702 14.69 8.28 -21.69
N ILE A 703 15.22 7.22 -22.29
CA ILE A 703 15.62 5.98 -21.60
C ILE A 703 17.10 6.05 -21.24
N VAL A 704 17.41 5.82 -19.97
CA VAL A 704 18.76 5.58 -19.45
C VAL A 704 18.87 4.08 -19.18
N GLU A 705 19.75 3.42 -19.91
CA GLU A 705 19.94 1.96 -19.83
C GLU A 705 21.34 1.63 -19.30
N ILE A 706 21.43 0.78 -18.29
CA ILE A 706 22.64 0.04 -17.90
C ILE A 706 22.47 -1.35 -18.49
N PRO A 707 23.11 -1.65 -19.65
CA PRO A 707 22.88 -2.88 -20.39
C PRO A 707 22.99 -4.15 -19.53
N GLY A 708 21.96 -4.99 -19.60
CA GLY A 708 21.89 -6.24 -18.84
C GLY A 708 21.40 -6.09 -17.39
N TRP A 709 21.21 -4.85 -16.87
CA TRP A 709 20.87 -4.62 -15.48
C TRP A 709 19.63 -3.78 -15.27
N ASP A 710 19.55 -2.60 -15.89
CA ASP A 710 18.46 -1.64 -15.65
C ASP A 710 18.16 -0.77 -16.87
N ALA A 711 16.92 -0.35 -17.02
CA ALA A 711 16.49 0.66 -17.98
C ALA A 711 15.35 1.47 -17.39
N GLN A 712 15.47 2.81 -17.36
CA GLN A 712 14.47 3.70 -16.80
C GLN A 712 14.20 4.92 -17.68
N ALA A 713 12.94 5.37 -17.69
CA ALA A 713 12.58 6.68 -18.20
C ALA A 713 13.04 7.73 -17.19
N CYS A 714 14.24 8.28 -17.38
CA CYS A 714 14.91 9.12 -16.41
C CYS A 714 15.27 10.50 -16.98
N PHE A 715 14.90 11.54 -16.21
CA PHE A 715 15.19 12.93 -16.53
C PHE A 715 16.59 13.37 -16.05
N GLY A 716 17.19 12.66 -15.09
CA GLY A 716 18.41 13.05 -14.39
C GLY A 716 19.68 13.02 -15.24
N THR A 717 20.75 13.54 -14.65
CA THR A 717 22.10 13.49 -15.24
C THR A 717 22.88 12.29 -14.71
N HIS A 718 23.62 11.62 -15.59
CA HIS A 718 24.35 10.39 -15.27
C HIS A 718 25.78 10.44 -15.79
N VAL A 719 26.65 9.61 -15.23
CA VAL A 719 27.98 9.34 -15.79
C VAL A 719 27.84 8.47 -17.05
N TYR A 720 28.87 8.48 -17.90
CA TYR A 720 28.83 7.68 -19.12
C TYR A 720 29.18 6.21 -18.91
N ASN A 721 29.98 5.91 -17.88
CA ASN A 721 30.40 4.54 -17.59
C ASN A 721 30.23 4.24 -16.09
N THR A 722 29.79 3.01 -15.78
CA THR A 722 29.53 2.60 -14.38
C THR A 722 30.79 2.72 -13.48
N SER A 723 31.98 2.56 -14.04
CA SER A 723 33.26 2.68 -13.29
C SER A 723 33.50 4.08 -12.70
N GLU A 724 32.90 5.11 -13.31
CA GLU A 724 33.06 6.49 -12.81
C GLU A 724 32.37 6.70 -11.44
N VAL A 725 31.43 5.83 -11.09
CA VAL A 725 30.80 5.81 -9.77
C VAL A 725 31.83 5.58 -8.65
N GLY A 726 32.86 4.77 -8.92
CA GLY A 726 34.05 4.61 -8.08
C GLY A 726 33.88 3.67 -6.87
N GLY A 727 32.71 3.22 -6.56
CA GLY A 727 32.39 2.33 -5.44
C GLY A 727 31.15 2.78 -4.69
N ILE A 728 30.40 1.81 -4.18
CA ILE A 728 29.12 2.03 -3.48
C ILE A 728 29.19 1.38 -2.11
N LYS A 729 28.80 2.12 -1.06
CA LYS A 729 28.64 1.63 0.32
C LYS A 729 27.25 1.91 0.83
N ILE A 730 26.50 0.89 1.22
CA ILE A 730 25.25 1.03 1.94
C ILE A 730 25.59 1.35 3.39
N ILE A 731 25.17 2.53 3.88
CA ILE A 731 25.49 3.03 5.21
C ILE A 731 24.37 2.85 6.23
N ASN A 732 23.11 2.81 5.75
CA ASN A 732 21.95 2.60 6.61
C ASN A 732 20.84 1.88 5.85
N VAL A 733 20.11 1.03 6.56
CA VAL A 733 18.89 0.36 6.06
C VAL A 733 17.84 0.40 7.15
N GLU A 734 16.68 0.98 6.83
CA GLU A 734 15.59 1.10 7.78
C GLU A 734 14.23 0.82 7.13
N LYS A 735 13.29 0.33 7.93
CA LYS A 735 11.90 0.17 7.53
C LYS A 735 11.16 1.50 7.74
N ILE A 736 10.76 2.15 6.64
CA ILE A 736 10.06 3.45 6.71
C ILE A 736 8.58 3.25 7.04
N GLN A 737 7.98 2.28 6.40
CA GLN A 737 6.61 1.86 6.63
C GLN A 737 6.45 0.40 6.23
N ASP A 738 5.29 -0.17 6.50
CA ASP A 738 5.02 -1.54 6.06
C ASP A 738 5.07 -1.61 4.53
N GLY A 739 5.83 -2.56 4.01
CA GLY A 739 6.05 -2.74 2.57
C GLY A 739 7.11 -1.82 1.94
N VAL A 740 7.79 -0.94 2.69
CA VAL A 740 8.82 -0.04 2.14
C VAL A 740 10.07 -0.03 3.01
N MET A 741 11.20 -0.33 2.38
CA MET A 741 12.54 -0.30 2.97
C MET A 741 13.35 0.84 2.37
N ARG A 742 14.06 1.58 3.20
CA ARG A 742 15.00 2.63 2.80
C ARG A 742 16.42 2.13 2.85
N LEU A 743 17.14 2.35 1.77
CA LEU A 743 18.58 2.17 1.68
C LEU A 743 19.23 3.55 1.54
N GLU A 744 20.12 3.90 2.46
CA GLU A 744 21.00 5.07 2.32
C GLU A 744 22.39 4.58 1.95
N PHE A 745 23.01 5.24 0.97
CA PHE A 745 24.31 4.85 0.48
C PHE A 745 25.11 6.04 -0.01
N ILE A 746 26.42 5.85 -0.09
CA ILE A 746 27.40 6.80 -0.58
C ILE A 746 28.20 6.19 -1.72
N ALA A 747 28.73 7.03 -2.59
CA ALA A 747 29.56 6.61 -3.72
C ALA A 747 30.79 7.49 -3.87
N SER A 748 31.79 7.00 -4.61
CA SER A 748 32.99 7.74 -5.01
C SER A 748 33.88 8.19 -3.83
N THR A 749 34.37 9.41 -3.84
CA THR A 749 35.27 9.99 -2.82
C THR A 749 34.61 10.02 -1.43
N ARG A 750 33.27 10.12 -1.36
CA ARG A 750 32.54 10.06 -0.08
C ARG A 750 32.72 8.72 0.64
N LEU A 751 33.03 7.65 -0.09
CA LEU A 751 33.39 6.36 0.48
C LEU A 751 34.71 6.45 1.28
N VAL A 752 35.69 7.17 0.75
CA VAL A 752 36.98 7.39 1.44
C VAL A 752 36.78 8.22 2.69
N ASP A 753 36.00 9.31 2.59
CA ASP A 753 35.66 10.17 3.73
C ASP A 753 34.99 9.37 4.85
N TYR A 754 34.04 8.51 4.47
CA TYR A 754 33.33 7.64 5.40
C TYR A 754 34.27 6.62 6.08
N ILE A 755 35.15 5.98 5.31
CA ILE A 755 36.14 5.05 5.87
C ILE A 755 37.07 5.76 6.84
N ASN A 756 37.53 6.98 6.52
CA ASN A 756 38.37 7.79 7.39
C ASN A 756 37.66 8.16 8.70
N SER A 757 36.37 8.58 8.61
CA SER A 757 35.61 8.90 9.83
C SER A 757 35.38 7.64 10.72
N MET A 758 35.12 6.51 10.13
CA MET A 758 35.01 5.24 10.85
C MET A 758 36.34 4.83 11.52
N ASN A 759 37.46 5.09 10.84
CA ASN A 759 38.77 4.83 11.42
C ASN A 759 39.08 5.80 12.60
N GLU A 760 38.75 7.08 12.47
CA GLU A 760 38.89 8.06 13.56
C GLU A 760 38.05 7.68 14.79
N GLU A 761 36.80 7.25 14.58
CA GLU A 761 35.94 6.77 15.66
C GLU A 761 36.54 5.52 16.33
N ARG A 762 37.03 4.58 15.52
CA ARG A 762 37.70 3.37 16.02
C ARG A 762 38.94 3.74 16.84
N GLU A 763 39.76 4.66 16.39
CA GLU A 763 40.95 5.12 17.11
C GLU A 763 40.56 5.74 18.46
N LYS A 764 39.54 6.59 18.51
CA LYS A 764 39.02 7.15 19.77
C LYS A 764 38.56 6.08 20.75
N ILE A 765 37.84 5.04 20.23
CA ILE A 765 37.42 3.90 21.05
C ILE A 765 38.64 3.14 21.58
N MET A 766 39.66 2.93 20.75
CA MET A 766 40.92 2.28 21.15
C MET A 766 41.64 3.05 22.23
N GLU A 767 41.68 4.37 22.10
CA GLU A 767 42.29 5.29 23.11
C GLU A 767 41.56 5.17 24.46
N ILE A 768 40.20 5.25 24.46
CA ILE A 768 39.37 5.10 25.67
C ILE A 768 39.61 3.74 26.35
N LEU A 769 39.79 2.68 25.57
CA LEU A 769 39.99 1.32 26.05
C LEU A 769 41.44 0.99 26.37
N GLY A 770 42.38 1.92 26.08
CA GLY A 770 43.80 1.70 26.32
C GLY A 770 44.44 0.61 25.46
N VAL A 771 43.92 0.40 24.26
CA VAL A 771 44.32 -0.66 23.31
C VAL A 771 45.15 -0.04 22.19
N LYS A 772 46.28 -0.65 21.87
CA LYS A 772 47.16 -0.15 20.79
C LYS A 772 46.97 -0.85 19.45
N ASP A 773 46.48 -2.08 19.47
CA ASP A 773 46.22 -2.88 18.27
C ASP A 773 44.72 -3.13 18.08
N SER A 774 44.23 -2.91 16.85
CA SER A 774 42.81 -3.14 16.50
C SER A 774 42.38 -4.60 16.69
N THR A 775 43.28 -5.57 16.61
CA THR A 775 43.02 -6.98 16.85
C THR A 775 42.62 -7.25 18.30
N ASP A 776 43.08 -6.44 19.22
CA ASP A 776 42.79 -6.57 20.66
C ASP A 776 41.51 -5.85 21.10
N LEU A 777 40.91 -5.03 20.24
CA LEU A 777 39.74 -4.22 20.57
C LEU A 777 38.56 -5.08 21.08
N MET A 778 38.22 -6.12 20.35
CA MET A 778 37.15 -7.04 20.74
C MET A 778 37.44 -7.77 22.06
N SER A 779 38.70 -8.11 22.28
CA SER A 779 39.16 -8.72 23.52
C SER A 779 39.06 -7.75 24.71
N ALA A 780 39.37 -6.47 24.49
CA ALA A 780 39.24 -5.43 25.51
C ALA A 780 37.77 -5.18 25.88
N ILE A 781 36.89 -5.08 24.87
CA ILE A 781 35.45 -4.91 25.09
C ILE A 781 34.88 -6.10 25.88
N LYS A 782 35.25 -7.34 25.52
CA LYS A 782 34.84 -8.55 26.27
C LYS A 782 35.33 -8.54 27.72
N ARG A 783 36.58 -8.12 27.96
CA ARG A 783 37.12 -7.98 29.33
C ARG A 783 36.34 -6.97 30.16
N ILE A 784 36.03 -5.78 29.57
CA ILE A 784 35.25 -4.75 30.25
C ILE A 784 33.85 -5.24 30.56
N HIS A 785 33.21 -5.89 29.60
CA HIS A 785 31.87 -6.47 29.78
C HIS A 785 31.88 -7.48 30.92
N SER A 786 32.84 -8.44 30.91
CA SER A 786 32.98 -9.42 31.97
C SER A 786 33.29 -8.76 33.33
N SER A 787 34.13 -7.71 33.35
CA SER A 787 34.42 -6.97 34.57
C SER A 787 33.20 -6.25 35.15
N LEU A 788 32.35 -5.66 34.29
CA LEU A 788 31.09 -5.06 34.67
C LEU A 788 30.11 -6.09 35.24
N GLU A 789 29.99 -7.24 34.63
CA GLU A 789 29.12 -8.35 35.11
C GLU A 789 29.62 -8.84 36.47
N ASN A 790 30.95 -9.02 36.61
CA ASN A 790 31.56 -9.40 37.89
C ASN A 790 31.32 -8.35 38.99
N MET A 791 31.48 -7.04 38.64
CA MET A 791 31.21 -5.97 39.60
C MET A 791 29.74 -5.92 40.00
N ARG A 792 28.80 -6.11 39.05
CA ARG A 792 27.36 -6.20 39.36
C ARG A 792 27.09 -7.36 40.33
N SER A 793 27.63 -8.53 40.04
CA SER A 793 27.49 -9.70 40.91
C SER A 793 28.07 -9.44 42.30
N LEU A 794 29.26 -8.82 42.38
CA LEU A 794 29.90 -8.48 43.63
C LEU A 794 29.10 -7.46 44.46
N VAL A 795 28.55 -6.45 43.79
CA VAL A 795 27.65 -5.46 44.41
C VAL A 795 26.37 -6.13 44.97
N GLU A 796 25.82 -7.10 44.24
CA GLU A 796 24.69 -7.89 44.75
C GLU A 796 25.08 -8.75 45.97
N GLN A 797 26.18 -9.41 45.91
CA GLN A 797 26.71 -10.21 47.08
C GLN A 797 26.96 -9.33 48.30
N TYR A 798 27.57 -8.15 48.12
CA TYR A 798 27.75 -7.18 49.22
C TYR A 798 26.42 -6.66 49.75
N ARG A 799 25.44 -6.36 48.86
CA ARG A 799 24.11 -5.95 49.25
C ARG A 799 23.44 -7.03 50.11
N ASP A 800 23.45 -8.29 49.67
CA ASP A 800 22.85 -9.41 50.40
C ASP A 800 23.57 -9.66 51.76
N SER A 801 24.88 -9.53 51.77
CA SER A 801 25.66 -9.65 53.00
C SER A 801 25.34 -8.52 54.02
N LEU A 802 25.27 -7.29 53.54
CA LEU A 802 24.86 -6.13 54.35
C LEU A 802 23.44 -6.31 54.88
N LYS A 803 22.51 -6.77 54.05
CA LYS A 803 21.14 -7.07 54.43
C LYS A 803 21.13 -8.09 55.58
N GLN A 804 21.86 -9.20 55.48
CA GLN A 804 21.96 -10.22 56.52
C GLN A 804 22.55 -9.68 57.83
N ILE A 805 23.62 -8.87 57.75
CA ILE A 805 24.23 -8.21 58.90
C ILE A 805 23.25 -7.27 59.59
N ILE A 806 22.55 -6.41 58.83
CA ILE A 806 21.55 -5.50 59.37
C ILE A 806 20.42 -6.28 60.08
N ILE A 807 19.92 -7.33 59.44
CA ILE A 807 18.88 -8.17 59.99
C ILE A 807 19.32 -8.81 61.26
N SER A 808 20.47 -9.46 61.29
CA SER A 808 20.94 -10.24 62.46
C SER A 808 21.33 -9.37 63.65
N THR A 809 21.87 -8.16 63.40
CA THR A 809 22.39 -7.28 64.47
C THR A 809 21.40 -6.24 64.99
N ARG A 810 20.33 -5.98 64.27
CA ARG A 810 19.39 -4.86 64.61
C ARG A 810 18.04 -5.35 65.07
N GLU A 811 17.64 -6.59 64.88
CA GLU A 811 16.31 -7.10 65.29
C GLU A 811 16.08 -6.96 66.78
N GLU A 812 17.12 -7.20 67.62
CA GLU A 812 17.08 -7.12 69.09
C GLU A 812 16.96 -5.68 69.61
N LYS A 813 17.20 -4.67 68.77
CA LYS A 813 17.09 -3.24 69.11
C LYS A 813 15.71 -2.66 68.92
N ALA A 814 14.73 -3.46 68.55
CA ALA A 814 13.36 -3.00 68.43
C ALA A 814 12.75 -2.61 69.77
N ILE A 815 12.12 -1.46 69.76
CA ILE A 815 11.41 -0.90 70.91
C ILE A 815 9.89 -1.15 70.75
N ASN A 816 9.17 -1.18 71.89
CA ASN A 816 7.72 -1.30 71.90
C ASN A 816 7.08 0.07 72.03
N ILE A 817 6.35 0.53 71.05
CA ILE A 817 5.60 1.76 71.04
C ILE A 817 4.11 1.44 70.99
N CYS A 818 3.46 1.60 72.20
CA CYS A 818 2.01 1.35 72.34
C CYS A 818 1.56 0.00 71.74
N GLY A 819 2.31 -1.06 71.99
CA GLY A 819 2.00 -2.40 71.45
C GLY A 819 2.40 -2.68 70.01
N VAL A 820 3.13 -1.81 69.36
CA VAL A 820 3.74 -2.02 68.05
C VAL A 820 5.27 -2.14 68.19
N LYS A 821 5.87 -3.19 67.73
CA LYS A 821 7.35 -3.30 67.69
C LYS A 821 7.85 -2.34 66.64
N ALA A 822 8.68 -1.39 66.99
CA ALA A 822 9.22 -0.36 66.10
C ALA A 822 10.77 -0.46 66.07
N LEU A 823 11.34 -0.29 64.88
CA LEU A 823 12.78 -0.30 64.64
C LEU A 823 13.18 0.94 63.83
N LEU A 824 14.20 1.66 64.35
CA LEU A 824 14.82 2.76 63.62
C LEU A 824 16.19 2.30 63.14
N LEU A 825 16.45 2.47 61.86
CA LEU A 825 17.72 2.19 61.23
C LEU A 825 18.26 3.43 60.51
N GLU A 826 19.55 3.67 60.64
CA GLU A 826 20.28 4.68 59.92
C GLU A 826 21.24 3.96 58.93
N ILE A 827 21.03 4.15 57.66
CA ILE A 827 21.80 3.51 56.60
C ILE A 827 22.52 4.61 55.78
N PRO A 828 23.83 4.71 55.87
CA PRO A 828 24.61 5.79 55.20
C PRO A 828 24.69 5.59 53.64
N LEU A 829 23.95 4.64 53.08
CA LEU A 829 23.94 4.28 51.66
C LEU A 829 22.62 4.64 51.03
N ASN A 830 22.68 5.14 49.81
CA ASN A 830 21.50 5.37 48.97
C ASN A 830 21.31 4.21 47.97
N ASP A 831 21.02 3.02 48.48
CA ASP A 831 20.74 1.83 47.68
C ASP A 831 19.27 1.45 47.83
N GLU A 832 18.45 1.93 46.91
CA GLU A 832 16.99 1.74 46.92
C GLU A 832 16.56 0.27 47.04
N LYS A 833 17.32 -0.67 46.40
CA LYS A 833 17.00 -2.10 46.44
C LYS A 833 17.27 -2.67 47.86
N LEU A 834 18.40 -2.31 48.44
CA LEU A 834 18.74 -2.71 49.84
C LEU A 834 17.72 -2.17 50.83
N ILE A 835 17.38 -0.89 50.72
CA ILE A 835 16.41 -0.22 51.59
C ILE A 835 15.02 -0.89 51.46
N LYS A 836 14.56 -1.14 50.27
CA LYS A 836 13.30 -1.82 50.00
C LYS A 836 13.26 -3.22 50.58
N ASP A 837 14.33 -3.99 50.40
CA ASP A 837 14.46 -5.36 50.92
C ASP A 837 14.45 -5.41 52.44
N ILE A 838 15.08 -4.43 53.11
CA ILE A 838 15.09 -4.30 54.57
C ILE A 838 13.70 -3.89 55.08
N LEU A 839 13.08 -2.91 54.40
CA LEU A 839 11.70 -2.46 54.74
C LEU A 839 10.72 -3.63 54.62
N GLU A 840 10.76 -4.38 53.53
CA GLU A 840 9.90 -5.56 53.34
C GLU A 840 10.14 -6.64 54.40
N TYR A 841 11.40 -6.92 54.71
CA TYR A 841 11.72 -7.93 55.73
C TYR A 841 11.15 -7.56 57.09
N PHE A 842 11.39 -6.34 57.60
CA PHE A 842 10.95 -5.99 58.98
C PHE A 842 9.47 -5.67 59.01
N SER A 843 8.89 -5.01 57.97
CA SER A 843 7.47 -4.68 58.01
C SER A 843 6.58 -5.93 57.77
N ILE A 844 6.86 -6.72 56.74
CA ILE A 844 5.99 -7.84 56.33
C ILE A 844 6.37 -9.14 57.07
N LYS A 845 7.66 -9.59 57.03
CA LYS A 845 8.04 -10.86 57.62
C LYS A 845 8.16 -10.85 59.14
N ARG A 846 8.52 -9.71 59.74
CA ARG A 846 8.66 -9.55 61.20
C ARG A 846 7.54 -8.79 61.85
N ASN A 847 6.60 -8.28 61.08
CA ASN A 847 5.45 -7.52 61.52
C ASN A 847 5.80 -6.31 62.45
N MET A 848 6.84 -5.56 62.07
CA MET A 848 7.37 -4.39 62.77
C MET A 848 7.07 -3.10 62.00
N LEU A 849 6.91 -1.97 62.73
CA LEU A 849 7.04 -0.66 62.11
C LEU A 849 8.54 -0.36 61.91
N ILE A 850 8.97 -0.22 60.67
CA ILE A 850 10.37 0.03 60.34
C ILE A 850 10.50 1.46 59.81
N THR A 851 11.47 2.18 60.33
CA THR A 851 11.90 3.52 59.88
C THR A 851 13.34 3.44 59.47
N ILE A 852 13.62 3.79 58.19
CA ILE A 852 14.98 3.85 57.65
C ILE A 852 15.29 5.29 57.32
N ILE A 853 16.43 5.79 57.81
CA ILE A 853 16.99 7.10 57.49
C ILE A 853 18.18 6.82 56.57
N TYR A 854 18.19 7.39 55.38
CA TYR A 854 19.30 7.24 54.43
C TYR A 854 19.58 8.55 53.72
N SER A 855 20.76 8.67 53.13
CA SER A 855 21.29 9.92 52.56
C SER A 855 21.25 11.12 53.54
N GLY A 856 21.15 10.88 54.86
CA GLY A 856 21.12 11.90 55.92
C GLY A 856 19.87 12.76 56.01
N ASN A 857 19.00 12.73 55.03
CA ASN A 857 17.81 13.60 54.97
C ASN A 857 16.51 12.92 54.38
N ILE A 858 16.60 11.64 54.05
CA ILE A 858 15.44 10.88 53.57
C ILE A 858 15.03 9.87 54.64
N VAL A 859 13.77 9.85 54.97
CA VAL A 859 13.18 8.94 55.96
C VAL A 859 12.10 8.14 55.25
N GLU A 860 12.21 6.83 55.30
CA GLU A 860 11.21 5.90 54.75
C GLU A 860 10.63 5.04 55.89
N ILE A 861 9.31 5.03 56.02
CA ILE A 861 8.62 4.34 57.10
C ILE A 861 7.62 3.37 56.51
N ALA A 862 7.66 2.14 56.98
CA ALA A 862 6.73 1.11 56.55
C ALA A 862 6.26 0.25 57.71
N ILE A 863 5.02 -0.25 57.63
CA ILE A 863 4.41 -1.20 58.58
C ILE A 863 3.65 -2.25 57.76
N ASN A 864 3.42 -3.41 58.36
CA ASN A 864 2.57 -4.41 57.70
C ASN A 864 1.19 -3.86 57.44
N PRO A 865 0.65 -3.96 56.20
CA PRO A 865 -0.64 -3.39 55.81
C PRO A 865 -1.83 -3.88 56.67
N GLU A 866 -1.80 -5.17 57.07
CA GLU A 866 -2.87 -5.74 57.93
C GLU A 866 -2.78 -5.23 59.38
N GLU A 867 -1.56 -5.08 59.90
CA GLU A 867 -1.34 -4.51 61.23
C GLU A 867 -1.71 -3.04 61.28
N ALA A 868 -1.39 -2.27 60.21
CA ALA A 868 -1.81 -0.89 60.06
C ALA A 868 -3.34 -0.75 60.10
N LYS A 869 -4.05 -1.63 59.39
CA LYS A 869 -5.53 -1.68 59.45
C LYS A 869 -6.06 -2.09 60.80
N ARG A 870 -5.51 -3.16 61.41
CA ARG A 870 -5.92 -3.69 62.71
C ARG A 870 -5.81 -2.67 63.83
N LYS A 871 -4.73 -1.90 63.80
CA LYS A 871 -4.47 -0.86 64.83
C LYS A 871 -4.87 0.54 64.42
N CYS A 872 -5.50 0.69 63.26
CA CYS A 872 -5.93 1.97 62.67
C CYS A 872 -4.82 3.01 62.53
N ILE A 873 -3.58 2.54 62.26
CA ILE A 873 -2.42 3.38 62.06
C ILE A 873 -2.41 3.90 60.60
N ASP A 874 -2.30 5.21 60.48
CA ASP A 874 -2.11 5.87 59.14
C ASP A 874 -0.79 6.66 59.16
N LEU A 875 0.22 6.12 58.46
CA LEU A 875 1.55 6.72 58.42
C LEU A 875 1.56 8.10 57.76
N ARG A 876 0.56 8.45 56.98
CA ARG A 876 0.45 9.80 56.37
C ARG A 876 0.32 10.89 57.42
N ASN A 877 -0.19 10.56 58.62
CA ASN A 877 -0.26 11.50 59.71
C ASN A 877 1.12 11.87 60.25
N ILE A 878 2.14 10.99 60.14
CA ILE A 878 3.55 11.30 60.47
C ILE A 878 4.07 12.38 59.52
N VAL A 879 3.78 12.24 58.23
CA VAL A 879 4.19 13.22 57.19
C VAL A 879 3.61 14.60 57.56
N LYS A 880 2.32 14.70 57.83
CA LYS A 880 1.67 15.96 58.21
C LYS A 880 2.26 16.63 59.46
N LYS A 881 2.60 15.84 60.48
CA LYS A 881 3.23 16.35 61.71
C LYS A 881 4.67 16.85 61.45
N LEU A 882 5.40 16.21 60.56
CA LEU A 882 6.75 16.58 60.24
C LEU A 882 6.86 17.73 59.20
N GLU A 883 5.76 18.08 58.52
CA GLU A 883 5.68 19.23 57.62
C GLU A 883 6.04 20.55 58.34
N GLU A 884 5.68 20.67 59.63
CA GLU A 884 6.02 21.82 60.48
C GLU A 884 7.56 22.00 60.72
N VAL A 885 8.34 20.93 60.45
CA VAL A 885 9.78 20.91 60.63
C VAL A 885 10.50 21.08 59.27
N GLY A 886 9.78 21.39 58.19
CA GLY A 886 10.38 21.68 56.88
C GLY A 886 10.70 20.42 56.06
N CYS A 887 9.74 19.48 55.97
CA CYS A 887 9.84 18.33 55.10
C CYS A 887 8.76 18.31 53.99
N LYS A 888 9.04 17.54 52.94
CA LYS A 888 8.06 17.16 51.92
C LYS A 888 7.99 15.64 51.87
N GLY A 889 6.78 15.07 51.86
CA GLY A 889 6.63 13.64 51.84
C GLY A 889 5.25 13.20 51.36
N GLY A 890 5.09 11.90 51.18
CA GLY A 890 3.83 11.30 50.78
C GLY A 890 3.91 9.77 50.79
N GLY A 891 2.81 9.12 50.50
CA GLY A 891 2.74 7.67 50.43
C GLY A 891 1.36 7.11 50.66
N LYS A 892 1.32 5.83 51.08
CA LYS A 892 0.11 5.10 51.42
C LYS A 892 -0.09 5.08 52.98
N GLN A 893 -1.19 4.54 53.42
CA GLN A 893 -1.47 4.34 54.84
C GLN A 893 -0.40 3.55 55.61
N ASP A 894 0.22 2.59 54.92
CA ASP A 894 1.18 1.61 55.44
C ASP A 894 2.65 1.86 55.02
N HIS A 895 2.88 2.86 54.18
CA HIS A 895 4.20 3.17 53.67
C HIS A 895 4.31 4.66 53.26
N VAL A 896 5.30 5.39 53.81
CA VAL A 896 5.55 6.80 53.47
C VAL A 896 7.02 7.08 53.30
N ILE A 897 7.34 8.04 52.40
CA ILE A 897 8.67 8.58 52.18
C ILE A 897 8.66 10.06 52.46
N ILE A 898 9.61 10.53 53.30
CA ILE A 898 9.72 11.90 53.76
C ILE A 898 11.12 12.41 53.40
N ARG A 899 11.22 13.58 52.80
CA ARG A 899 12.48 14.25 52.47
C ARG A 899 12.54 15.55 53.25
N PHE A 900 13.63 15.70 53.96
CA PHE A 900 13.94 16.91 54.74
C PHE A 900 14.92 17.81 53.95
N GLU A 901 14.76 19.13 54.10
CA GLU A 901 15.71 20.08 53.49
C GLU A 901 17.03 20.08 54.24
N ARG A 902 17.07 19.69 55.49
CA ARG A 902 18.23 19.53 56.36
C ARG A 902 18.12 18.24 57.17
N PRO A 903 19.23 17.63 57.61
CA PRO A 903 19.17 16.47 58.49
C PRO A 903 18.33 16.76 59.74
N VAL A 904 17.46 15.87 60.16
CA VAL A 904 16.56 15.98 61.30
C VAL A 904 17.04 15.07 62.43
N GLU A 905 16.89 15.50 63.67
CA GLU A 905 17.23 14.71 64.84
C GLU A 905 16.31 13.48 64.96
N ASN A 906 16.90 12.30 65.14
CA ASN A 906 16.21 11.05 65.30
C ASN A 906 15.11 11.08 66.35
N LYS A 907 15.29 11.89 67.42
CA LYS A 907 14.36 12.10 68.51
C LYS A 907 13.01 12.61 68.02
N LYS A 908 12.99 13.61 67.15
CA LYS A 908 11.78 14.19 66.57
C LYS A 908 10.99 13.18 65.70
N ILE A 909 11.72 12.34 64.97
CA ILE A 909 11.11 11.30 64.14
C ILE A 909 10.44 10.26 65.02
N ILE A 910 11.11 9.82 66.09
CA ILE A 910 10.60 8.84 67.06
C ILE A 910 9.40 9.39 67.82
N GLU A 911 9.43 10.67 68.25
CA GLU A 911 8.30 11.32 68.93
C GLU A 911 7.06 11.37 68.00
N SER A 912 7.23 11.74 66.73
CA SER A 912 6.14 11.80 65.78
C SER A 912 5.54 10.43 65.45
N ILE A 913 6.37 9.38 65.42
CA ILE A 913 5.96 7.99 65.25
C ILE A 913 5.18 7.56 66.52
N ALA A 914 5.72 7.82 67.72
CA ALA A 914 5.11 7.44 68.98
C ALA A 914 3.76 8.07 69.17
N GLU A 915 3.65 9.37 68.93
CA GLU A 915 2.36 10.07 69.00
C GLU A 915 1.35 9.53 67.98
N THR A 916 1.78 9.24 66.73
CA THR A 916 0.87 8.70 65.70
C THR A 916 0.38 7.31 66.07
N VAL A 917 1.28 6.43 66.56
CA VAL A 917 0.93 5.07 66.96
C VAL A 917 0.09 5.02 68.21
N CYS A 918 0.42 5.83 69.26
CA CYS A 918 -0.29 5.82 70.54
C CYS A 918 -1.64 6.52 70.49
N THR A 919 -1.83 7.49 69.63
CA THR A 919 -3.10 8.21 69.48
C THR A 919 -4.07 7.54 68.49
N SER A 920 -3.65 6.54 67.79
CA SER A 920 -4.47 5.77 66.84
C SER A 920 -5.57 5.03 67.59
N LYS A 921 -6.85 5.53 67.56
CA LYS A 921 -8.02 4.86 68.06
C LYS A 921 -8.87 4.37 66.91
N CYS A 922 -9.20 3.08 66.90
CA CYS A 922 -10.22 2.60 65.96
C CYS A 922 -11.59 3.14 66.40
N PRO A 923 -12.42 3.66 65.47
CA PRO A 923 -13.79 3.94 65.76
C PRO A 923 -14.48 2.66 66.24
N ASP A 924 -15.18 2.70 67.38
CA ASP A 924 -15.88 1.55 67.92
C ASP A 924 -16.87 1.00 66.91
N GLY A 925 -16.68 -0.27 66.55
CA GLY A 925 -17.66 -1.05 65.81
C GLY A 925 -17.24 -1.66 64.51
N LYS A 926 -16.21 -2.51 64.51
CA LYS A 926 -16.08 -3.68 63.58
C LYS A 926 -14.98 -4.61 64.14
N LYS A 927 -15.45 -5.58 64.95
CA LYS A 927 -14.68 -6.81 65.21
C LYS A 927 -14.65 -7.71 64.00
#